data_c4cff206c5d611d1b7b57cd0c00cd62d
#
_entry.id   c4cff206c5d611d1b7b57cd0c00cd62d
#
_cell.length_a   1.000
_cell.length_b   1.000
_cell.length_c   1.000
_cell.angle_alpha   90.00
_cell.angle_beta   90.00
_cell.angle_gamma   90.00
#
_symmetry.space_group_name_H-M   'P 1'
#
loop_
_entity.id
_entity.type
_entity.pdbx_description
1 polymer ?
#
loop_
_entity_poly.entity_id
_entity_poly.type
_entity_poly.pdbx_seq_one_letter_code
_entity_poly.pdbx_strand_id
1 'polypeptide(L)'
;MTAIGETVPGRRQAERLERIWRGREGLLGWLTTTDHKRIGIMFFFTALAFFAAGGVEALLIRTQLIGPDQRLLSPDAYNELFTLHGVTMIFLFVVPISIGAFGNYLLPLMIGARDLAFPRMNALSYWVYLASGIFVYVGLAIGQAPDAGWFNYVPLASKQFSPGAGIDFYALGLIFNAISSTATAVNLIVTIFKLRAPGMSLDRMPLFCYAFLAVSFALVFALPPLTVACILLELDRRLGFDFYNVAAGGEPLMWQHLFWIFGHPEVYIIILPAFGIATSIIPAFTRRKMVAFALVAVAEILVAFIGFGVWVHHMFAVGLPTVTTIYFAAASLIIVIPSGIQLFSWITTIVTGTPSFKTPLLWIVGFIVLFIMGGLSGVMFAAIPFDQQATDTYFVVAHFHYVIFGAAVFPILGGIYFWFPKVTGRLYHERAGQASFWLTFAGTMVTFFPMHIVGLLGMPRRNYTYSPGLGWTGLNLLETLGSYLLAAGLLLMTANLVWSRFRGPPAGNDPWGGETLEWSTTSPPPEYNYAVIPTVTSPYPMWDDQDRAEDERRLARGELVFDEGHEQPTSTTLDAELDEVLEMPSESPWPLVLAIAVAGVFVLLLTGHWTTAVVFGGIALAVLAVWHAGEVEVVRSAGRAVANGVWGMLLFAATEAGLFGTLLGSYFYLRFSSAQWPPPGIEAPSVALPLALTAALVLTTVPVVLAVLAARRGRIGAAWLLVALAVLVQAGYLAWQIVLFADDLGRFSPSETAYGSIYFTLLGAHHAHIALGLLLELWVLARLARGVTTYRVVALQAVALYWVFVNAMAVLVVAAQVSPS
;
A
#
# COMPACT_ATOMS: atom_id res chain seq x y z
N MET A 1 -34.91 8.05 -11.47
CA MET A 1 -34.88 6.81 -10.66
C MET A 1 -34.98 7.21 -9.21
N THR A 2 -36.02 6.82 -8.52
CA THR A 2 -36.21 7.03 -7.08
C THR A 2 -35.33 5.99 -6.35
N ALA A 3 -34.50 6.44 -5.43
CA ALA A 3 -33.70 5.54 -4.61
C ALA A 3 -34.63 4.61 -3.78
N ILE A 4 -34.21 3.36 -3.55
CA ILE A 4 -34.95 2.37 -2.74
C ILE A 4 -35.31 2.93 -1.34
N GLY A 5 -34.58 3.91 -0.83
CA GLY A 5 -34.85 4.63 0.42
C GLY A 5 -36.03 5.62 0.39
N GLU A 6 -36.70 5.84 -0.74
CA GLU A 6 -37.86 6.77 -0.83
C GLU A 6 -39.20 6.09 -0.49
N THR A 7 -39.25 4.78 -0.32
CA THR A 7 -40.42 4.09 0.23
C THR A 7 -40.65 4.47 1.70
N VAL A 8 -41.91 4.49 2.19
CA VAL A 8 -42.22 4.87 3.59
C VAL A 8 -41.41 4.04 4.63
N PRO A 9 -41.22 2.72 4.49
CA PRO A 9 -40.34 1.94 5.34
C PRO A 9 -38.87 2.39 5.24
N GLY A 10 -38.36 2.65 4.04
CA GLY A 10 -37.00 3.09 3.81
C GLY A 10 -36.69 4.47 4.42
N ARG A 11 -37.64 5.41 4.43
CA ARG A 11 -37.44 6.72 5.09
C ARG A 11 -37.32 6.60 6.60
N ARG A 12 -38.14 5.82 7.25
CA ARG A 12 -38.08 5.59 8.71
C ARG A 12 -36.75 4.94 9.10
N GLN A 13 -36.29 3.98 8.32
CA GLN A 13 -35.01 3.33 8.52
C GLN A 13 -33.84 4.32 8.32
N ALA A 14 -33.87 5.14 7.27
CA ALA A 14 -32.86 6.16 7.03
C ALA A 14 -32.79 7.18 8.19
N GLU A 15 -33.93 7.70 8.67
CA GLU A 15 -33.98 8.62 9.82
C GLU A 15 -33.45 7.99 11.12
N ARG A 16 -33.64 6.68 11.30
CA ARG A 16 -33.09 5.93 12.44
C ARG A 16 -31.58 5.77 12.31
N LEU A 17 -31.10 5.33 11.15
CA LEU A 17 -29.68 5.17 10.86
C LEU A 17 -28.92 6.49 10.96
N GLU A 18 -29.50 7.59 10.48
CA GLU A 18 -28.89 8.92 10.58
C GLU A 18 -28.63 9.35 12.04
N ARG A 19 -29.52 8.97 12.97
CA ARG A 19 -29.31 9.20 14.40
C ARG A 19 -28.25 8.29 15.01
N ILE A 20 -28.17 7.02 14.56
CA ILE A 20 -27.23 6.02 15.09
C ILE A 20 -25.82 6.32 14.60
N TRP A 21 -25.67 6.57 13.28
CA TRP A 21 -24.36 6.74 12.63
C TRP A 21 -23.81 8.16 12.69
N ARG A 22 -24.57 9.10 13.23
CA ARG A 22 -24.14 10.52 13.30
C ARG A 22 -22.90 10.67 14.13
N GLY A 23 -21.78 10.98 13.45
CA GLY A 23 -20.49 11.23 14.09
C GLY A 23 -20.41 12.62 14.74
N ARG A 24 -19.37 12.84 15.50
CA ARG A 24 -19.09 14.13 16.15
C ARG A 24 -18.83 15.20 15.09
N GLU A 25 -19.27 16.42 15.39
CA GLU A 25 -19.05 17.59 14.55
C GLU A 25 -17.74 18.32 14.94
N GLY A 26 -17.26 19.18 14.04
CA GLY A 26 -16.08 20.01 14.27
C GLY A 26 -14.75 19.26 14.22
N LEU A 27 -13.68 19.90 14.70
CA LEU A 27 -12.31 19.38 14.63
C LEU A 27 -12.15 18.04 15.36
N LEU A 28 -12.78 17.89 16.51
CA LEU A 28 -12.69 16.63 17.29
C LEU A 28 -13.30 15.47 16.50
N GLY A 29 -14.40 15.71 15.77
CA GLY A 29 -15.00 14.70 14.89
C GLY A 29 -14.03 14.23 13.80
N TRP A 30 -13.26 15.13 13.19
CA TRP A 30 -12.23 14.76 12.20
C TRP A 30 -11.05 14.01 12.82
N LEU A 31 -10.63 14.38 14.04
CA LEU A 31 -9.50 13.72 14.73
C LEU A 31 -9.82 12.32 15.22
N THR A 32 -11.10 12.01 15.49
CA THR A 32 -11.53 10.73 16.07
C THR A 32 -12.36 9.86 15.14
N THR A 33 -12.60 10.32 13.89
CA THR A 33 -13.47 9.65 12.92
C THR A 33 -13.02 8.24 12.60
N THR A 34 -13.99 7.37 12.39
CA THR A 34 -13.82 6.04 11.80
C THR A 34 -14.53 5.93 10.45
N ASP A 35 -15.31 6.95 10.04
CA ASP A 35 -16.00 6.97 8.74
C ASP A 35 -15.00 6.95 7.58
N HIS A 36 -15.06 5.91 6.78
CA HIS A 36 -14.16 5.68 5.65
C HIS A 36 -14.16 6.85 4.63
N LYS A 37 -15.29 7.57 4.49
CA LYS A 37 -15.39 8.73 3.57
C LYS A 37 -14.62 9.93 4.09
N ARG A 38 -14.75 10.25 5.40
CA ARG A 38 -13.98 11.33 6.02
C ARG A 38 -12.49 11.02 5.98
N ILE A 39 -12.09 9.77 6.27
CA ILE A 39 -10.69 9.31 6.19
C ILE A 39 -10.19 9.41 4.74
N GLY A 40 -10.98 8.98 3.75
CA GLY A 40 -10.65 9.13 2.34
C GLY A 40 -10.44 10.59 1.91
N ILE A 41 -11.26 11.52 2.42
CA ILE A 41 -11.09 12.96 2.20
C ILE A 41 -9.79 13.48 2.86
N MET A 42 -9.45 13.01 4.06
CA MET A 42 -8.20 13.37 4.75
C MET A 42 -6.98 12.90 3.94
N PHE A 43 -6.97 11.64 3.46
CA PHE A 43 -5.93 11.14 2.53
C PHE A 43 -5.86 11.99 1.26
N PHE A 44 -7.00 12.33 0.67
CA PHE A 44 -7.07 13.11 -0.57
C PHE A 44 -6.38 14.47 -0.43
N PHE A 45 -6.74 15.28 0.57
CA PHE A 45 -6.15 16.60 0.74
C PHE A 45 -4.68 16.54 1.17
N THR A 46 -4.30 15.58 2.00
CA THR A 46 -2.90 15.38 2.39
C THR A 46 -2.04 14.97 1.20
N ALA A 47 -2.51 14.03 0.38
CA ALA A 47 -1.80 13.60 -0.83
C ALA A 47 -1.69 14.74 -1.85
N LEU A 48 -2.74 15.58 -2.02
CA LEU A 48 -2.66 16.76 -2.88
C LEU A 48 -1.69 17.82 -2.36
N ALA A 49 -1.55 17.97 -1.04
CA ALA A 49 -0.55 18.87 -0.46
C ALA A 49 0.88 18.37 -0.79
N PHE A 50 1.14 17.07 -0.65
CA PHE A 50 2.41 16.48 -1.07
C PHE A 50 2.62 16.55 -2.59
N PHE A 51 1.57 16.35 -3.39
CA PHE A 51 1.64 16.56 -4.85
C PHE A 51 2.06 17.99 -5.21
N ALA A 52 1.51 18.99 -4.52
CA ALA A 52 1.89 20.37 -4.74
C ALA A 52 3.37 20.62 -4.34
N ALA A 53 3.81 20.08 -3.22
CA ALA A 53 5.21 20.17 -2.77
C ALA A 53 6.17 19.53 -3.79
N GLY A 54 5.94 18.26 -4.16
CA GLY A 54 6.76 17.57 -5.17
C GLY A 54 6.65 18.22 -6.56
N GLY A 55 5.52 18.86 -6.88
CA GLY A 55 5.36 19.64 -8.10
C GLY A 55 6.26 20.89 -8.12
N VAL A 56 6.37 21.59 -6.98
CA VAL A 56 7.31 22.72 -6.84
C VAL A 56 8.75 22.25 -6.97
N GLU A 57 9.10 21.13 -6.34
CA GLU A 57 10.43 20.50 -6.48
C GLU A 57 10.75 20.21 -7.96
N ALA A 58 9.80 19.63 -8.71
CA ALA A 58 9.95 19.37 -10.15
C ALA A 58 10.17 20.65 -10.96
N LEU A 59 9.42 21.73 -10.68
CA LEU A 59 9.56 23.01 -11.38
C LEU A 59 10.92 23.65 -11.10
N LEU A 60 11.46 23.54 -9.87
CA LEU A 60 12.79 24.01 -9.52
C LEU A 60 13.88 23.21 -10.26
N ILE A 61 13.77 21.88 -10.31
CA ILE A 61 14.67 21.00 -11.08
C ILE A 61 14.67 21.41 -12.57
N ARG A 62 13.48 21.61 -13.17
CA ARG A 62 13.40 21.98 -14.59
C ARG A 62 13.92 23.40 -14.83
N THR A 63 13.66 24.35 -13.92
CA THR A 63 14.19 25.71 -14.04
C THR A 63 15.72 25.74 -13.97
N GLN A 64 16.32 24.89 -13.09
CA GLN A 64 17.78 24.74 -13.01
C GLN A 64 18.38 24.28 -14.35
N LEU A 65 17.66 23.48 -15.12
CA LEU A 65 18.13 22.92 -16.40
C LEU A 65 17.65 23.69 -17.64
N ILE A 66 17.06 24.88 -17.48
CA ILE A 66 16.51 25.67 -18.60
C ILE A 66 17.58 26.07 -19.62
N GLY A 67 18.84 26.17 -19.21
CA GLY A 67 20.01 26.51 -20.04
C GLY A 67 21.29 25.91 -19.46
N PRO A 68 22.40 25.97 -20.23
CA PRO A 68 23.69 25.49 -19.75
C PRO A 68 24.23 26.37 -18.62
N ASP A 69 25.08 25.79 -17.80
CA ASP A 69 25.82 26.46 -16.71
C ASP A 69 24.95 27.27 -15.72
N GLN A 70 23.66 26.90 -15.59
CA GLN A 70 22.76 27.53 -14.63
C GLN A 70 23.18 27.23 -13.18
N ARG A 71 22.93 28.20 -12.28
CA ARG A 71 23.32 28.16 -10.85
C ARG A 71 22.17 28.60 -9.93
N LEU A 72 20.91 28.26 -10.27
CA LEU A 72 19.76 28.52 -9.42
C LEU A 72 19.85 27.70 -8.11
N LEU A 73 20.27 26.45 -8.23
CA LEU A 73 20.46 25.50 -7.14
C LEU A 73 21.95 25.17 -6.98
N SER A 74 22.39 24.86 -5.76
CA SER A 74 23.66 24.18 -5.54
C SER A 74 23.56 22.70 -5.96
N PRO A 75 24.67 21.98 -6.22
CA PRO A 75 24.64 20.55 -6.50
C PRO A 75 23.94 19.75 -5.40
N ASP A 76 24.20 20.06 -4.14
CA ASP A 76 23.58 19.36 -3.00
C ASP A 76 22.08 19.61 -2.95
N ALA A 77 21.64 20.87 -3.05
CA ALA A 77 20.21 21.20 -3.09
C ALA A 77 19.50 20.54 -4.28
N TYR A 78 20.16 20.42 -5.44
CA TYR A 78 19.60 19.72 -6.60
C TYR A 78 19.44 18.22 -6.30
N ASN A 79 20.43 17.59 -5.66
CA ASN A 79 20.38 16.18 -5.29
C ASN A 79 19.28 15.89 -4.25
N GLU A 80 19.13 16.77 -3.26
CA GLU A 80 18.04 16.71 -2.28
C GLU A 80 16.68 16.84 -2.96
N LEU A 81 16.49 17.83 -3.86
CA LEU A 81 15.20 18.07 -4.51
C LEU A 81 14.79 16.94 -5.45
N PHE A 82 15.70 16.39 -6.29
CA PHE A 82 15.27 15.28 -7.16
C PHE A 82 14.99 14.01 -6.37
N THR A 83 15.67 13.80 -5.25
CA THR A 83 15.41 12.66 -4.35
C THR A 83 14.05 12.81 -3.68
N LEU A 84 13.77 13.98 -3.09
CA LEU A 84 12.48 14.27 -2.46
C LEU A 84 11.33 14.25 -3.46
N HIS A 85 11.51 14.83 -4.64
CA HIS A 85 10.51 14.74 -5.70
C HIS A 85 10.09 13.29 -5.96
N GLY A 86 11.06 12.38 -6.14
CA GLY A 86 10.78 10.97 -6.39
C GLY A 86 10.06 10.31 -5.20
N VAL A 87 10.58 10.49 -3.98
CA VAL A 87 9.99 9.94 -2.74
C VAL A 87 8.58 10.47 -2.52
N THR A 88 8.38 11.78 -2.68
CA THR A 88 7.08 12.44 -2.49
C THR A 88 6.06 11.97 -3.50
N MET A 89 6.42 11.94 -4.78
CA MET A 89 5.46 11.57 -5.83
C MET A 89 5.03 10.10 -5.76
N ILE A 90 5.94 9.20 -5.36
CA ILE A 90 5.64 7.76 -5.27
C ILE A 90 4.96 7.44 -3.92
N PHE A 91 5.63 7.71 -2.80
CA PHE A 91 5.20 7.22 -1.49
C PHE A 91 4.22 8.14 -0.76
N LEU A 92 4.21 9.45 -1.06
CA LEU A 92 3.37 10.42 -0.35
C LEU A 92 2.22 10.98 -1.19
N PHE A 93 2.22 10.76 -2.51
CA PHE A 93 1.15 11.22 -3.38
C PHE A 93 0.42 10.07 -4.10
N VAL A 94 1.04 9.40 -5.10
CA VAL A 94 0.29 8.56 -6.03
C VAL A 94 -0.31 7.31 -5.38
N VAL A 95 0.41 6.65 -4.47
CA VAL A 95 -0.11 5.49 -3.73
C VAL A 95 -1.18 5.93 -2.71
N PRO A 96 -0.94 6.94 -1.84
CA PRO A 96 -1.96 7.39 -0.89
C PRO A 96 -3.21 7.98 -1.54
N ILE A 97 -3.12 8.72 -2.63
CA ILE A 97 -4.33 9.24 -3.29
C ILE A 97 -5.13 8.11 -3.94
N SER A 98 -4.47 7.12 -4.54
CA SER A 98 -5.13 5.98 -5.15
C SER A 98 -5.79 5.08 -4.10
N ILE A 99 -5.00 4.50 -3.21
CA ILE A 99 -5.46 3.47 -2.27
C ILE A 99 -6.10 4.11 -1.04
N GLY A 100 -5.44 5.15 -0.49
CA GLY A 100 -5.90 5.84 0.70
C GLY A 100 -7.12 6.73 0.46
N ALA A 101 -7.19 7.49 -0.63
CA ALA A 101 -8.35 8.34 -0.90
C ALA A 101 -9.44 7.62 -1.70
N PHE A 102 -9.16 7.21 -2.94
CA PHE A 102 -10.16 6.56 -3.79
C PHE A 102 -10.60 5.21 -3.22
N GLY A 103 -9.66 4.36 -2.76
CA GLY A 103 -9.98 3.07 -2.17
C GLY A 103 -10.88 3.22 -0.95
N ASN A 104 -10.50 4.06 0.01
CA ASN A 104 -11.32 4.28 1.20
C ASN A 104 -12.69 4.87 0.88
N TYR A 105 -12.76 5.90 0.03
CA TYR A 105 -14.03 6.57 -0.24
C TYR A 105 -15.00 5.71 -1.06
N LEU A 106 -14.53 5.05 -2.13
CA LEU A 106 -15.36 4.44 -3.15
C LEU A 106 -15.59 2.94 -2.95
N LEU A 107 -14.58 2.20 -2.48
CA LEU A 107 -14.67 0.75 -2.44
C LEU A 107 -15.86 0.25 -1.60
N PRO A 108 -16.12 0.74 -0.36
CA PRO A 108 -17.30 0.34 0.39
C PRO A 108 -18.60 0.69 -0.31
N LEU A 109 -18.66 1.85 -0.97
CA LEU A 109 -19.83 2.26 -1.75
C LEU A 109 -20.07 1.32 -2.95
N MET A 110 -19.01 0.95 -3.68
CA MET A 110 -19.14 0.08 -4.86
C MET A 110 -19.52 -1.35 -4.53
N ILE A 111 -19.14 -1.85 -3.36
CA ILE A 111 -19.49 -3.21 -2.93
C ILE A 111 -20.75 -3.28 -2.06
N GLY A 112 -21.41 -2.15 -1.79
CA GLY A 112 -22.63 -2.08 -0.98
C GLY A 112 -22.40 -2.23 0.53
N ALA A 113 -21.16 -1.98 1.01
CA ALA A 113 -20.83 -1.98 2.43
C ALA A 113 -21.10 -0.64 3.11
N ARG A 114 -21.36 -0.65 4.42
CA ARG A 114 -21.53 0.56 5.24
C ARG A 114 -20.21 1.18 5.66
N ASP A 115 -19.17 0.34 5.87
CA ASP A 115 -17.82 0.77 6.24
C ASP A 115 -16.78 -0.28 5.79
N LEU A 116 -15.50 -0.03 6.09
CA LEU A 116 -14.42 -0.99 5.94
C LEU A 116 -14.44 -2.04 7.07
N ALA A 117 -13.77 -3.18 6.86
CA ALA A 117 -13.75 -4.28 7.83
C ALA A 117 -13.12 -3.90 9.19
N PHE A 118 -12.17 -2.95 9.20
CA PHE A 118 -11.45 -2.48 10.39
C PHE A 118 -11.39 -0.94 10.43
N PRO A 119 -12.48 -0.23 10.81
CA PRO A 119 -12.56 1.22 10.71
C PRO A 119 -11.52 1.97 11.54
N ARG A 120 -11.21 1.49 12.77
CA ARG A 120 -10.18 2.11 13.61
C ARG A 120 -8.76 1.90 13.06
N MET A 121 -8.49 0.73 12.44
CA MET A 121 -7.22 0.49 11.75
C MET A 121 -7.07 1.39 10.52
N ASN A 122 -8.18 1.68 9.84
CA ASN A 122 -8.22 2.66 8.76
C ASN A 122 -7.86 4.07 9.24
N ALA A 123 -8.40 4.50 10.38
CA ALA A 123 -8.02 5.78 10.99
C ALA A 123 -6.53 5.80 11.38
N LEU A 124 -6.01 4.71 11.93
CA LEU A 124 -4.57 4.57 12.26
C LEU A 124 -3.70 4.71 11.00
N SER A 125 -4.07 4.05 9.90
CA SER A 125 -3.30 4.11 8.66
C SER A 125 -3.15 5.54 8.15
N TYR A 126 -4.21 6.36 8.22
CA TYR A 126 -4.12 7.78 7.87
C TYR A 126 -3.15 8.56 8.77
N TRP A 127 -3.26 8.42 10.09
CA TRP A 127 -2.42 9.17 11.02
C TRP A 127 -0.94 8.79 10.92
N VAL A 128 -0.66 7.51 10.69
CA VAL A 128 0.69 7.01 10.43
C VAL A 128 1.25 7.56 9.11
N TYR A 129 0.46 7.57 8.04
CA TYR A 129 0.83 8.17 6.75
C TYR A 129 1.17 9.66 6.91
N LEU A 130 0.30 10.44 7.53
CA LEU A 130 0.55 11.87 7.74
C LEU A 130 1.83 12.10 8.55
N ALA A 131 2.00 11.35 9.65
CA ALA A 131 3.17 11.48 10.51
C ALA A 131 4.47 11.08 9.78
N SER A 132 4.45 10.02 8.96
CA SER A 132 5.62 9.59 8.17
C SER A 132 6.00 10.63 7.11
N GLY A 133 5.02 11.23 6.43
CA GLY A 133 5.28 12.29 5.46
C GLY A 133 5.86 13.55 6.11
N ILE A 134 5.32 13.97 7.25
CA ILE A 134 5.88 15.09 8.05
C ILE A 134 7.32 14.73 8.48
N PHE A 135 7.56 13.51 8.95
CA PHE A 135 8.89 13.05 9.36
C PHE A 135 9.92 13.22 8.23
N VAL A 136 9.62 12.80 7.00
CA VAL A 136 10.51 12.97 5.84
C VAL A 136 10.77 14.45 5.55
N TYR A 137 9.73 15.30 5.57
CA TYR A 137 9.88 16.73 5.26
C TYR A 137 10.54 17.55 6.38
N VAL A 138 10.54 17.06 7.63
CA VAL A 138 11.35 17.65 8.70
C VAL A 138 12.83 17.59 8.33
N GLY A 139 13.31 16.51 7.69
CA GLY A 139 14.66 16.41 7.15
C GLY A 139 15.01 17.58 6.24
N LEU A 140 14.16 17.92 5.27
CA LEU A 140 14.35 19.09 4.40
C LEU A 140 14.40 20.40 5.21
N ALA A 141 13.47 20.58 6.16
CA ALA A 141 13.35 21.81 6.93
C ALA A 141 14.60 22.11 7.80
N ILE A 142 15.33 21.06 8.21
CA ILE A 142 16.56 21.20 9.02
C ILE A 142 17.83 21.04 8.20
N GLY A 143 17.76 21.01 6.86
CA GLY A 143 18.92 20.86 5.97
C GLY A 143 19.57 19.46 6.02
N GLN A 144 18.77 18.43 6.24
CA GLN A 144 19.16 17.02 6.28
C GLN A 144 18.20 16.19 5.39
N ALA A 145 17.95 16.64 4.17
CA ALA A 145 17.15 15.89 3.22
C ALA A 145 17.97 14.73 2.60
N PRO A 146 17.31 13.63 2.15
CA PRO A 146 17.99 12.57 1.43
C PRO A 146 18.47 13.06 0.05
N ASP A 147 19.63 12.59 -0.41
CA ASP A 147 20.35 13.08 -1.59
C ASP A 147 20.79 12.00 -2.58
N ALA A 148 20.54 10.71 -2.27
CA ALA A 148 21.03 9.58 -3.06
C ALA A 148 20.04 9.06 -4.12
N GLY A 149 18.95 9.79 -4.38
CA GLY A 149 17.86 9.39 -5.28
C GLY A 149 16.80 8.53 -4.57
N TRP A 150 15.62 8.38 -5.19
CA TRP A 150 14.48 7.69 -4.55
C TRP A 150 14.70 6.19 -4.30
N PHE A 151 15.63 5.55 -5.02
CA PHE A 151 16.00 4.15 -4.81
C PHE A 151 17.28 3.94 -4.00
N ASN A 152 17.96 5.00 -3.61
CA ASN A 152 18.93 5.07 -2.52
C ASN A 152 20.06 4.00 -2.60
N TYR A 153 20.70 3.83 -3.76
CA TYR A 153 21.68 2.78 -4.00
C TYR A 153 22.90 2.88 -3.08
N VAL A 154 23.32 1.75 -2.52
CA VAL A 154 24.62 1.59 -1.87
C VAL A 154 25.67 1.34 -2.96
N PRO A 155 26.91 1.87 -2.81
CA PRO A 155 27.47 2.49 -1.59
C PRO A 155 27.12 3.97 -1.39
N LEU A 156 26.50 4.66 -2.36
CA LEU A 156 26.21 6.10 -2.26
C LEU A 156 25.43 6.45 -0.99
N ALA A 157 24.43 5.62 -0.63
CA ALA A 157 23.62 5.79 0.57
C ALA A 157 24.30 5.35 1.87
N SER A 158 25.52 4.82 1.83
CA SER A 158 26.27 4.43 3.03
C SER A 158 26.74 5.66 3.82
N LYS A 159 27.11 5.44 5.08
CA LYS A 159 27.61 6.49 5.98
C LYS A 159 28.88 7.17 5.45
N GLN A 160 29.68 6.47 4.63
CA GLN A 160 30.90 6.98 4.03
C GLN A 160 30.63 8.10 3.00
N PHE A 161 29.58 7.97 2.17
CA PHE A 161 29.31 8.92 1.07
C PHE A 161 28.18 9.89 1.42
N SER A 162 27.23 9.48 2.26
CA SER A 162 26.13 10.33 2.78
C SER A 162 26.17 10.32 4.32
N PRO A 163 27.10 11.07 4.95
CA PRO A 163 27.33 11.01 6.41
C PRO A 163 26.24 11.66 7.25
N GLY A 164 25.44 12.56 6.67
CA GLY A 164 24.31 13.24 7.31
C GLY A 164 23.17 12.29 7.69
N ALA A 165 22.12 12.84 8.32
CA ALA A 165 20.92 12.11 8.69
C ALA A 165 19.89 11.99 7.53
N GLY A 166 20.14 12.55 6.35
CA GLY A 166 19.20 12.56 5.23
C GLY A 166 18.73 11.17 4.81
N ILE A 167 19.67 10.23 4.69
CA ILE A 167 19.35 8.84 4.35
C ILE A 167 18.60 8.14 5.50
N ASP A 168 18.89 8.49 6.76
CA ASP A 168 18.19 7.94 7.92
C ASP A 168 16.72 8.43 7.94
N PHE A 169 16.46 9.71 7.57
CA PHE A 169 15.08 10.20 7.35
C PHE A 169 14.36 9.45 6.25
N TYR A 170 15.03 9.10 5.16
CA TYR A 170 14.47 8.30 4.08
C TYR A 170 14.14 6.88 4.56
N ALA A 171 15.10 6.14 5.09
CA ALA A 171 14.94 4.73 5.44
C ALA A 171 13.91 4.54 6.56
N LEU A 172 14.04 5.30 7.67
CA LEU A 172 13.07 5.27 8.77
C LEU A 172 11.70 5.79 8.31
N GLY A 173 11.64 6.82 7.46
CA GLY A 173 10.41 7.35 6.89
C GLY A 173 9.65 6.32 6.06
N LEU A 174 10.35 5.51 5.24
CA LEU A 174 9.73 4.44 4.46
C LEU A 174 9.25 3.27 5.34
N ILE A 175 10.04 2.85 6.35
CA ILE A 175 9.58 1.84 7.33
C ILE A 175 8.30 2.33 8.02
N PHE A 176 8.28 3.60 8.43
CA PHE A 176 7.12 4.20 9.09
C PHE A 176 5.90 4.24 8.16
N ASN A 177 6.07 4.63 6.91
CA ASN A 177 4.99 4.65 5.92
C ASN A 177 4.49 3.23 5.55
N ALA A 178 5.37 2.23 5.55
CA ALA A 178 5.00 0.83 5.26
C ALA A 178 3.95 0.29 6.26
N ILE A 179 3.98 0.73 7.52
CA ILE A 179 2.95 0.40 8.53
C ILE A 179 1.56 0.84 8.06
N SER A 180 1.45 2.07 7.54
CA SER A 180 0.20 2.61 6.99
C SER A 180 -0.30 1.80 5.79
N SER A 181 0.58 1.57 4.83
CA SER A 181 0.24 0.90 3.57
C SER A 181 -0.16 -0.56 3.79
N THR A 182 0.55 -1.28 4.67
CA THR A 182 0.20 -2.66 5.06
C THR A 182 -1.16 -2.72 5.76
N ALA A 183 -1.41 -1.82 6.71
CA ALA A 183 -2.69 -1.75 7.41
C ALA A 183 -3.86 -1.50 6.44
N THR A 184 -3.67 -0.57 5.48
CA THR A 184 -4.65 -0.28 4.44
C THR A 184 -4.88 -1.50 3.53
N ALA A 185 -3.83 -2.17 3.07
CA ALA A 185 -3.93 -3.34 2.20
C ALA A 185 -4.71 -4.49 2.88
N VAL A 186 -4.36 -4.83 4.12
CA VAL A 186 -5.08 -5.86 4.92
C VAL A 186 -6.55 -5.49 5.06
N ASN A 187 -6.85 -4.23 5.36
CA ASN A 187 -8.22 -3.77 5.52
C ASN A 187 -9.04 -3.89 4.23
N LEU A 188 -8.48 -3.47 3.10
CA LEU A 188 -9.17 -3.55 1.79
C LEU A 188 -9.41 -5.01 1.37
N ILE A 189 -8.44 -5.91 1.55
CA ILE A 189 -8.62 -7.35 1.22
C ILE A 189 -9.78 -7.94 2.03
N VAL A 190 -9.78 -7.72 3.36
CA VAL A 190 -10.85 -8.26 4.22
C VAL A 190 -12.20 -7.64 3.90
N THR A 191 -12.24 -6.33 3.62
CA THR A 191 -13.44 -5.62 3.20
C THR A 191 -14.02 -6.23 1.92
N ILE A 192 -13.21 -6.41 0.88
CA ILE A 192 -13.65 -7.01 -0.40
C ILE A 192 -14.16 -8.45 -0.19
N PHE A 193 -13.48 -9.25 0.60
CA PHE A 193 -13.88 -10.64 0.76
C PHE A 193 -15.07 -10.84 1.69
N LYS A 194 -15.28 -9.95 2.67
CA LYS A 194 -16.22 -10.19 3.75
C LYS A 194 -17.42 -9.25 3.81
N LEU A 195 -17.37 -8.09 3.14
CA LEU A 195 -18.41 -7.07 3.30
C LEU A 195 -19.17 -6.76 2.01
N ARG A 196 -19.03 -7.58 0.98
CA ARG A 196 -19.81 -7.37 -0.26
C ARG A 196 -21.31 -7.56 0.00
N ALA A 197 -22.08 -6.75 -0.72
CA ALA A 197 -23.53 -6.84 -0.75
C ALA A 197 -23.98 -8.28 -1.12
N PRO A 198 -25.13 -8.75 -0.57
CA PRO A 198 -25.67 -10.07 -0.89
C PRO A 198 -25.78 -10.28 -2.40
N GLY A 199 -25.29 -11.43 -2.87
CA GLY A 199 -25.31 -11.82 -4.27
C GLY A 199 -24.20 -11.21 -5.12
N MET A 200 -23.39 -10.27 -4.62
CA MET A 200 -22.17 -9.79 -5.30
C MET A 200 -21.05 -10.83 -5.18
N SER A 201 -21.23 -11.99 -5.83
CA SER A 201 -20.19 -13.00 -5.98
C SER A 201 -18.94 -12.41 -6.65
N LEU A 202 -17.81 -13.12 -6.61
CA LEU A 202 -16.56 -12.57 -7.18
C LEU A 202 -16.69 -12.18 -8.66
N ASP A 203 -17.45 -12.93 -9.47
CA ASP A 203 -17.69 -12.67 -10.89
C ASP A 203 -18.63 -11.47 -11.17
N ARG A 204 -19.30 -10.94 -10.14
CA ARG A 204 -20.21 -9.79 -10.22
C ARG A 204 -19.64 -8.51 -9.62
N MET A 205 -18.43 -8.57 -9.14
CA MET A 205 -17.72 -7.44 -8.53
C MET A 205 -17.30 -6.43 -9.62
N PRO A 206 -17.37 -5.10 -9.40
CA PRO A 206 -16.86 -4.10 -10.33
C PRO A 206 -15.36 -4.27 -10.62
N LEU A 207 -14.91 -3.97 -11.86
CA LEU A 207 -13.49 -4.04 -12.23
C LEU A 207 -12.59 -3.17 -11.35
N PHE A 208 -13.05 -2.01 -10.94
CA PHE A 208 -12.38 -1.20 -9.92
C PHE A 208 -11.99 -2.01 -8.68
N CYS A 209 -12.90 -2.85 -8.18
CA CYS A 209 -12.63 -3.66 -6.99
C CYS A 209 -11.61 -4.79 -7.24
N TYR A 210 -11.53 -5.35 -8.46
CA TYR A 210 -10.47 -6.30 -8.83
C TYR A 210 -9.09 -5.64 -8.86
N ALA A 211 -8.98 -4.44 -9.45
CA ALA A 211 -7.74 -3.66 -9.44
C ALA A 211 -7.25 -3.39 -8.01
N PHE A 212 -8.16 -2.96 -7.12
CA PHE A 212 -7.82 -2.68 -5.72
C PHE A 212 -7.50 -3.94 -4.91
N LEU A 213 -8.15 -5.07 -5.21
CA LEU A 213 -7.81 -6.36 -4.61
C LEU A 213 -6.40 -6.81 -5.03
N ALA A 214 -6.08 -6.75 -6.34
CA ALA A 214 -4.78 -7.09 -6.87
C ALA A 214 -3.66 -6.24 -6.26
N VAL A 215 -3.87 -4.92 -6.18
CA VAL A 215 -2.93 -3.98 -5.55
C VAL A 215 -2.75 -4.26 -4.06
N SER A 216 -3.83 -4.55 -3.33
CA SER A 216 -3.74 -4.84 -1.90
C SER A 216 -2.92 -6.11 -1.62
N PHE A 217 -3.09 -7.15 -2.43
CA PHE A 217 -2.20 -8.32 -2.37
C PHE A 217 -0.76 -7.99 -2.76
N ALA A 218 -0.56 -7.17 -3.80
CA ALA A 218 0.77 -6.75 -4.19
C ALA A 218 1.49 -6.02 -3.05
N LEU A 219 0.81 -5.11 -2.33
CA LEU A 219 1.38 -4.41 -1.16
C LEU A 219 1.79 -5.36 -0.03
N VAL A 220 0.96 -6.38 0.29
CA VAL A 220 1.26 -7.37 1.34
C VAL A 220 2.60 -8.07 1.08
N PHE A 221 2.93 -8.36 -0.18
CA PHE A 221 4.15 -9.09 -0.53
C PHE A 221 5.31 -8.20 -0.98
N ALA A 222 5.06 -6.99 -1.48
CA ALA A 222 6.11 -6.09 -1.96
C ALA A 222 6.73 -5.24 -0.83
N LEU A 223 5.96 -4.80 0.16
CA LEU A 223 6.48 -3.94 1.25
C LEU A 223 7.52 -4.62 2.14
N PRO A 224 7.44 -5.92 2.47
CA PRO A 224 8.44 -6.59 3.30
C PRO A 224 9.87 -6.49 2.76
N PRO A 225 10.20 -6.75 1.48
CA PRO A 225 11.53 -6.55 0.94
C PRO A 225 12.07 -5.13 1.10
N LEU A 226 11.25 -4.11 0.86
CA LEU A 226 11.64 -2.71 1.08
C LEU A 226 11.92 -2.43 2.56
N THR A 227 11.05 -2.91 3.43
CA THR A 227 11.18 -2.73 4.89
C THR A 227 12.48 -3.38 5.38
N VAL A 228 12.77 -4.61 4.96
CA VAL A 228 14.04 -5.29 5.30
C VAL A 228 15.22 -4.52 4.74
N ALA A 229 15.19 -4.10 3.46
CA ALA A 229 16.28 -3.32 2.87
C ALA A 229 16.60 -2.07 3.70
N CYS A 230 15.55 -1.30 4.09
CA CYS A 230 15.72 -0.11 4.92
C CYS A 230 16.22 -0.45 6.34
N ILE A 231 15.78 -1.55 6.95
CA ILE A 231 16.28 -2.01 8.26
C ILE A 231 17.77 -2.36 8.16
N LEU A 232 18.19 -3.14 7.15
CA LEU A 232 19.58 -3.51 6.96
C LEU A 232 20.44 -2.27 6.73
N LEU A 233 19.96 -1.28 5.97
CA LEU A 233 20.68 -0.02 5.74
C LEU A 233 20.84 0.79 7.03
N GLU A 234 19.79 0.87 7.86
CA GLU A 234 19.87 1.57 9.15
C GLU A 234 20.85 0.89 10.12
N LEU A 235 20.84 -0.45 10.17
CA LEU A 235 21.79 -1.21 10.99
C LEU A 235 23.23 -0.99 10.53
N ASP A 236 23.50 -0.99 9.21
CA ASP A 236 24.80 -0.67 8.62
C ASP A 236 25.22 0.76 8.98
N ARG A 237 24.35 1.76 8.72
CA ARG A 237 24.65 3.17 8.93
C ARG A 237 24.79 3.58 10.40
N ARG A 238 23.96 3.03 11.29
CA ARG A 238 23.83 3.48 12.69
C ARG A 238 24.55 2.61 13.70
N LEU A 239 24.69 1.32 13.41
CA LEU A 239 25.33 0.35 14.31
C LEU A 239 26.62 -0.24 13.75
N GLY A 240 27.00 0.14 12.52
CA GLY A 240 28.24 -0.31 11.89
C GLY A 240 28.21 -1.80 11.49
N PHE A 241 27.00 -2.31 11.10
CA PHE A 241 26.90 -3.64 10.51
C PHE A 241 27.48 -3.62 9.09
N ASP A 242 27.79 -4.78 8.52
CA ASP A 242 28.56 -4.93 7.29
C ASP A 242 27.81 -5.66 6.17
N PHE A 243 26.50 -5.40 6.04
CA PHE A 243 25.69 -6.06 4.98
C PHE A 243 26.17 -5.69 3.57
N TYR A 244 26.65 -4.47 3.39
CA TYR A 244 27.02 -3.89 2.10
C TYR A 244 28.51 -3.56 1.98
N ASN A 245 29.31 -3.79 3.01
CA ASN A 245 30.74 -3.55 3.02
C ASN A 245 31.49 -4.73 2.40
N VAL A 246 31.99 -4.56 1.17
CA VAL A 246 32.71 -5.62 0.43
C VAL A 246 33.94 -6.12 1.18
N ALA A 247 34.67 -5.24 1.90
CA ALA A 247 35.85 -5.63 2.65
C ALA A 247 35.56 -6.60 3.81
N ALA A 248 34.32 -6.58 4.33
CA ALA A 248 33.84 -7.44 5.40
C ALA A 248 32.95 -8.60 4.88
N GLY A 249 32.96 -8.86 3.57
CA GLY A 249 32.14 -9.91 2.93
C GLY A 249 30.70 -9.50 2.62
N GLY A 250 30.37 -8.23 2.71
CA GLY A 250 29.07 -7.66 2.31
C GLY A 250 28.95 -7.47 0.79
N GLU A 251 27.71 -7.24 0.30
CA GLU A 251 27.44 -7.19 -1.13
C GLU A 251 26.46 -6.05 -1.49
N PRO A 252 26.94 -4.96 -2.14
CA PRO A 252 26.09 -3.82 -2.53
C PRO A 252 24.95 -4.18 -3.49
N LEU A 253 25.11 -5.18 -4.38
CA LEU A 253 24.05 -5.63 -5.28
C LEU A 253 22.85 -6.20 -4.53
N MET A 254 23.04 -6.70 -3.32
CA MET A 254 21.94 -7.17 -2.48
C MET A 254 20.92 -6.06 -2.22
N TRP A 255 21.36 -4.80 -1.99
CA TRP A 255 20.45 -3.66 -1.89
C TRP A 255 19.60 -3.51 -3.14
N GLN A 256 20.20 -3.58 -4.33
CA GLN A 256 19.46 -3.42 -5.58
C GLN A 256 18.42 -4.52 -5.79
N HIS A 257 18.75 -5.78 -5.48
CA HIS A 257 17.79 -6.88 -5.53
C HIS A 257 16.63 -6.66 -4.54
N LEU A 258 16.91 -6.35 -3.29
CA LEU A 258 15.89 -6.12 -2.26
C LEU A 258 14.99 -4.94 -2.61
N PHE A 259 15.59 -3.84 -3.10
CA PHE A 259 14.83 -2.67 -3.51
C PHE A 259 13.93 -2.97 -4.71
N TRP A 260 14.45 -3.63 -5.76
CA TRP A 260 13.68 -3.85 -6.98
C TRP A 260 12.68 -5.01 -6.92
N ILE A 261 12.85 -5.98 -6.02
CA ILE A 261 11.78 -6.94 -5.66
C ILE A 261 10.53 -6.20 -5.16
N PHE A 262 10.70 -5.07 -4.49
CA PHE A 262 9.62 -4.12 -4.21
C PHE A 262 9.36 -3.20 -5.40
N GLY A 263 10.38 -2.56 -5.95
CA GLY A 263 10.27 -1.41 -6.85
C GLY A 263 9.58 -1.70 -8.18
N HIS A 264 9.65 -2.94 -8.69
CA HIS A 264 8.88 -3.29 -9.86
C HIS A 264 7.41 -3.60 -9.55
N PRO A 265 7.03 -4.43 -8.57
CA PRO A 265 5.65 -4.49 -8.09
C PRO A 265 5.06 -3.13 -7.74
N GLU A 266 5.85 -2.20 -7.22
CA GLU A 266 5.42 -0.83 -6.91
C GLU A 266 4.88 -0.09 -8.13
N VAL A 267 5.50 -0.21 -9.31
CA VAL A 267 4.97 0.45 -10.53
C VAL A 267 3.59 -0.11 -10.91
N TYR A 268 3.31 -1.38 -10.61
CA TYR A 268 1.97 -1.96 -10.79
C TYR A 268 1.00 -1.58 -9.67
N ILE A 269 1.47 -1.41 -8.44
CA ILE A 269 0.70 -0.82 -7.34
C ILE A 269 0.24 0.59 -7.70
N ILE A 270 1.06 1.35 -8.41
CA ILE A 270 0.75 2.70 -8.89
C ILE A 270 -0.29 2.68 -10.03
N ILE A 271 -0.14 1.79 -11.02
CA ILE A 271 -0.93 1.88 -12.26
C ILE A 271 -2.27 1.11 -12.18
N LEU A 272 -2.38 0.02 -11.42
CA LEU A 272 -3.60 -0.78 -11.37
C LEU A 272 -4.81 -0.02 -10.82
N PRO A 273 -4.73 0.84 -9.78
CA PRO A 273 -5.86 1.67 -9.37
C PRO A 273 -6.33 2.61 -10.48
N ALA A 274 -5.41 3.13 -11.29
CA ALA A 274 -5.72 3.97 -12.44
C ALA A 274 -6.47 3.18 -13.54
N PHE A 275 -6.12 1.90 -13.74
CA PHE A 275 -6.88 1.00 -14.61
C PHE A 275 -8.30 0.78 -14.08
N GLY A 276 -8.46 0.56 -12.78
CA GLY A 276 -9.76 0.47 -12.12
C GLY A 276 -10.61 1.74 -12.31
N ILE A 277 -10.00 2.93 -12.21
CA ILE A 277 -10.66 4.21 -12.49
C ILE A 277 -11.09 4.29 -13.96
N ALA A 278 -10.20 3.94 -14.90
CA ALA A 278 -10.51 3.96 -16.33
C ALA A 278 -11.67 3.02 -16.67
N THR A 279 -11.69 1.80 -16.11
CA THR A 279 -12.76 0.81 -16.31
C THR A 279 -14.12 1.23 -15.75
N SER A 280 -14.16 2.17 -14.79
CA SER A 280 -15.39 2.76 -14.27
C SER A 280 -15.88 3.94 -15.12
N ILE A 281 -14.96 4.75 -15.66
CA ILE A 281 -15.34 5.93 -16.46
C ILE A 281 -15.79 5.56 -17.86
N ILE A 282 -15.10 4.62 -18.51
CA ILE A 282 -15.38 4.26 -19.90
C ILE A 282 -16.82 3.80 -20.13
N PRO A 283 -17.40 2.84 -19.36
CA PRO A 283 -18.79 2.41 -19.56
C PRO A 283 -19.78 3.55 -19.38
N ALA A 284 -19.63 4.34 -18.31
CA ALA A 284 -20.53 5.45 -18.01
C ALA A 284 -20.61 6.49 -19.15
N PHE A 285 -19.51 6.81 -19.80
CA PHE A 285 -19.44 7.81 -20.88
C PHE A 285 -19.62 7.24 -22.29
N THR A 286 -19.57 5.91 -22.47
CA THR A 286 -19.80 5.26 -23.76
C THR A 286 -21.17 4.58 -23.85
N ARG A 287 -21.91 4.50 -22.71
CA ARG A 287 -23.18 3.77 -22.59
C ARG A 287 -23.05 2.31 -23.03
N ARG A 288 -21.92 1.70 -22.76
CA ARG A 288 -21.61 0.32 -23.16
C ARG A 288 -20.93 -0.43 -22.01
N LYS A 289 -21.40 -1.64 -21.74
CA LYS A 289 -20.73 -2.57 -20.84
C LYS A 289 -19.30 -2.82 -21.33
N MET A 290 -18.33 -2.97 -20.41
CA MET A 290 -16.92 -3.21 -20.75
C MET A 290 -16.80 -4.45 -21.63
N VAL A 291 -16.15 -4.31 -22.79
CA VAL A 291 -15.86 -5.44 -23.69
C VAL A 291 -14.86 -6.36 -22.98
N ALA A 292 -15.10 -7.66 -23.09
CA ALA A 292 -14.25 -8.69 -22.47
C ALA A 292 -14.05 -8.54 -20.95
N PHE A 293 -15.09 -8.17 -20.20
CA PHE A 293 -15.07 -7.91 -18.75
C PHE A 293 -14.25 -8.94 -17.95
N ALA A 294 -14.52 -10.24 -18.13
CA ALA A 294 -13.81 -11.29 -17.40
C ALA A 294 -12.31 -11.37 -17.75
N LEU A 295 -11.94 -11.08 -19.01
CA LEU A 295 -10.54 -11.05 -19.42
C LEU A 295 -9.82 -9.84 -18.83
N VAL A 296 -10.49 -8.69 -18.71
CA VAL A 296 -9.93 -7.51 -18.04
C VAL A 296 -9.69 -7.79 -16.56
N ALA A 297 -10.66 -8.40 -15.86
CA ALA A 297 -10.50 -8.78 -14.45
C ALA A 297 -9.31 -9.73 -14.23
N VAL A 298 -9.19 -10.75 -15.09
CA VAL A 298 -8.04 -11.67 -15.04
C VAL A 298 -6.74 -10.96 -15.37
N ALA A 299 -6.74 -10.04 -16.35
CA ALA A 299 -5.56 -9.29 -16.74
C ALA A 299 -5.04 -8.38 -15.61
N GLU A 300 -5.92 -7.73 -14.84
CA GLU A 300 -5.53 -6.94 -13.65
C GLU A 300 -4.79 -7.80 -12.61
N ILE A 301 -5.29 -9.00 -12.32
CA ILE A 301 -4.64 -9.93 -11.40
C ILE A 301 -3.30 -10.43 -11.96
N LEU A 302 -3.26 -10.77 -13.25
CA LEU A 302 -2.05 -11.28 -13.90
C LEU A 302 -0.93 -10.23 -13.94
N VAL A 303 -1.24 -8.95 -14.20
CA VAL A 303 -0.26 -7.87 -14.17
C VAL A 303 0.40 -7.76 -12.79
N ALA A 304 -0.39 -7.80 -11.71
CA ALA A 304 0.14 -7.77 -10.35
C ALA A 304 1.03 -8.99 -10.06
N PHE A 305 0.60 -10.19 -10.45
CA PHE A 305 1.32 -11.44 -10.18
C PHE A 305 2.64 -11.53 -10.97
N ILE A 306 2.60 -11.29 -12.30
CA ILE A 306 3.79 -11.34 -13.16
C ILE A 306 4.80 -10.27 -12.74
N GLY A 307 4.33 -9.12 -12.24
CA GLY A 307 5.17 -8.03 -11.75
C GLY A 307 6.22 -8.46 -10.73
N PHE A 308 5.97 -9.48 -9.91
CA PHE A 308 6.97 -10.02 -8.97
C PHE A 308 8.10 -10.80 -9.65
N GLY A 309 7.92 -11.25 -10.88
CA GLY A 309 8.89 -12.08 -11.62
C GLY A 309 9.84 -11.33 -12.55
N VAL A 310 9.85 -9.99 -12.55
CA VAL A 310 10.53 -9.21 -13.62
C VAL A 310 11.50 -8.12 -13.12
N TRP A 311 11.72 -7.98 -11.82
CA TRP A 311 12.45 -6.85 -11.21
C TRP A 311 13.88 -6.62 -11.74
N VAL A 312 14.55 -7.65 -12.26
CA VAL A 312 15.95 -7.56 -12.70
C VAL A 312 16.13 -6.72 -13.97
N HIS A 313 15.05 -6.41 -14.70
CA HIS A 313 15.18 -5.49 -15.81
C HIS A 313 15.57 -4.05 -15.39
N HIS A 314 15.43 -3.72 -14.11
CA HIS A 314 16.03 -2.50 -13.54
C HIS A 314 17.54 -2.61 -13.28
N MET A 315 18.14 -3.78 -13.55
CA MET A 315 19.52 -4.11 -13.19
C MET A 315 20.34 -4.67 -14.38
N PHE A 316 19.93 -4.47 -15.62
CA PHE A 316 20.63 -5.04 -16.79
C PHE A 316 22.04 -4.48 -16.99
N ALA A 317 22.34 -3.29 -16.46
CA ALA A 317 23.65 -2.65 -16.57
C ALA A 317 24.60 -2.89 -15.38
N VAL A 318 24.21 -3.72 -14.38
CA VAL A 318 25.05 -3.92 -13.15
C VAL A 318 26.00 -5.10 -13.24
N GLY A 319 26.13 -5.76 -14.40
CA GLY A 319 27.07 -6.86 -14.61
C GLY A 319 26.55 -8.24 -14.22
N LEU A 320 25.24 -8.47 -14.26
CA LEU A 320 24.64 -9.78 -13.97
C LEU A 320 24.96 -10.83 -15.08
N PRO A 321 24.92 -12.13 -14.75
CA PRO A 321 25.11 -13.21 -15.73
C PRO A 321 24.13 -13.11 -16.90
N THR A 322 24.59 -13.41 -18.14
CA THR A 322 23.79 -13.33 -19.35
C THR A 322 22.51 -14.15 -19.28
N VAL A 323 22.55 -15.37 -18.70
CA VAL A 323 21.36 -16.21 -18.51
C VAL A 323 20.31 -15.50 -17.67
N THR A 324 20.70 -14.83 -16.59
CA THR A 324 19.80 -14.06 -15.73
C THR A 324 19.14 -12.92 -16.52
N THR A 325 19.93 -12.13 -17.23
CA THR A 325 19.39 -10.97 -17.99
C THR A 325 18.46 -11.42 -19.11
N ILE A 326 18.76 -12.49 -19.84
CA ILE A 326 17.88 -13.05 -20.89
C ILE A 326 16.56 -13.55 -20.28
N TYR A 327 16.60 -14.26 -19.16
CA TYR A 327 15.39 -14.74 -18.50
C TYR A 327 14.46 -13.58 -18.11
N PHE A 328 15.01 -12.56 -17.45
CA PHE A 328 14.22 -11.42 -17.02
C PHE A 328 13.76 -10.50 -18.15
N ALA A 329 14.52 -10.43 -19.24
CA ALA A 329 14.07 -9.75 -20.47
C ALA A 329 12.84 -10.44 -21.07
N ALA A 330 12.88 -11.77 -21.22
CA ALA A 330 11.76 -12.56 -21.72
C ALA A 330 10.54 -12.47 -20.79
N ALA A 331 10.72 -12.59 -19.47
CA ALA A 331 9.66 -12.44 -18.49
C ALA A 331 9.01 -11.05 -18.55
N SER A 332 9.81 -9.99 -18.73
CA SER A 332 9.32 -8.61 -18.85
C SER A 332 8.43 -8.40 -20.08
N LEU A 333 8.75 -9.06 -21.19
CA LEU A 333 7.93 -8.99 -22.41
C LEU A 333 6.56 -9.67 -22.25
N ILE A 334 6.41 -10.65 -21.37
CA ILE A 334 5.12 -11.33 -21.13
C ILE A 334 4.07 -10.35 -20.57
N ILE A 335 4.45 -9.31 -19.85
CA ILE A 335 3.53 -8.31 -19.30
C ILE A 335 2.76 -7.52 -20.37
N VAL A 336 3.30 -7.46 -21.60
CA VAL A 336 2.61 -6.83 -22.72
C VAL A 336 1.26 -7.52 -23.01
N ILE A 337 1.14 -8.83 -22.74
CA ILE A 337 -0.08 -9.60 -23.05
C ILE A 337 -1.27 -9.11 -22.20
N PRO A 338 -1.25 -9.19 -20.83
CA PRO A 338 -2.37 -8.72 -20.04
C PRO A 338 -2.59 -7.20 -20.17
N SER A 339 -1.54 -6.40 -20.32
CA SER A 339 -1.67 -4.95 -20.55
C SER A 339 -2.35 -4.65 -21.89
N GLY A 340 -2.03 -5.43 -22.95
CA GLY A 340 -2.66 -5.34 -24.26
C GLY A 340 -4.15 -5.73 -24.22
N ILE A 341 -4.53 -6.77 -23.48
CA ILE A 341 -5.93 -7.15 -23.27
C ILE A 341 -6.73 -5.97 -22.72
N GLN A 342 -6.23 -5.31 -21.69
CA GLN A 342 -6.89 -4.15 -21.10
C GLN A 342 -7.01 -3.00 -22.08
N LEU A 343 -5.91 -2.63 -22.72
CA LEU A 343 -5.85 -1.55 -23.70
C LEU A 343 -6.85 -1.75 -24.85
N PHE A 344 -6.86 -2.94 -25.47
CA PHE A 344 -7.78 -3.25 -26.55
C PHE A 344 -9.25 -3.30 -26.09
N SER A 345 -9.51 -3.76 -24.88
CA SER A 345 -10.85 -3.73 -24.27
C SER A 345 -11.37 -2.31 -24.08
N TRP A 346 -10.54 -1.39 -23.58
CA TRP A 346 -10.90 0.03 -23.44
C TRP A 346 -11.18 0.69 -24.79
N ILE A 347 -10.26 0.56 -25.75
CA ILE A 347 -10.41 1.13 -27.10
C ILE A 347 -11.67 0.58 -27.76
N THR A 348 -11.87 -0.76 -27.72
CA THR A 348 -13.05 -1.40 -28.32
C THR A 348 -14.33 -0.92 -27.68
N THR A 349 -14.37 -0.78 -26.35
CA THR A 349 -15.55 -0.27 -25.64
C THR A 349 -15.88 1.17 -26.05
N ILE A 350 -14.86 2.03 -26.18
CA ILE A 350 -15.04 3.43 -26.63
C ILE A 350 -15.55 3.49 -28.06
N VAL A 351 -14.88 2.79 -28.98
CA VAL A 351 -15.19 2.87 -30.43
C VAL A 351 -16.53 2.23 -30.78
N THR A 352 -16.92 1.18 -30.06
CA THR A 352 -18.18 0.45 -30.33
C THR A 352 -19.37 0.94 -29.49
N GLY A 353 -19.13 1.89 -28.57
CA GLY A 353 -20.16 2.56 -27.78
C GLY A 353 -20.65 3.87 -28.42
N THR A 354 -21.27 4.71 -27.63
CA THR A 354 -21.69 6.08 -27.97
C THR A 354 -20.93 7.10 -27.12
N PRO A 355 -19.64 7.38 -27.43
CA PRO A 355 -18.80 8.15 -26.53
C PRO A 355 -19.23 9.60 -26.40
N SER A 356 -19.33 10.07 -25.17
CA SER A 356 -19.55 11.47 -24.81
C SER A 356 -18.25 12.05 -24.25
N PHE A 357 -17.53 12.82 -25.07
CA PHE A 357 -16.21 13.39 -24.75
C PHE A 357 -16.30 14.55 -23.74
N LYS A 358 -16.93 14.32 -22.60
CA LYS A 358 -16.84 15.22 -21.45
C LYS A 358 -15.49 15.05 -20.71
N THR A 359 -15.23 15.99 -19.81
CA THR A 359 -13.94 16.09 -19.12
C THR A 359 -13.41 14.74 -18.60
N PRO A 360 -14.17 13.88 -17.88
CA PRO A 360 -13.61 12.61 -17.36
C PRO A 360 -13.12 11.67 -18.49
N LEU A 361 -13.90 11.52 -19.57
CA LEU A 361 -13.50 10.66 -20.69
C LEU A 361 -12.30 11.23 -21.45
N LEU A 362 -12.13 12.55 -21.55
CA LEU A 362 -10.94 13.15 -22.17
C LEU A 362 -9.68 12.78 -21.41
N TRP A 363 -9.68 12.79 -20.07
CA TRP A 363 -8.55 12.34 -19.27
C TRP A 363 -8.20 10.87 -19.51
N ILE A 364 -9.22 10.01 -19.70
CA ILE A 364 -9.01 8.60 -20.01
C ILE A 364 -8.48 8.41 -21.44
N VAL A 365 -8.94 9.17 -22.41
CA VAL A 365 -8.37 9.13 -23.77
C VAL A 365 -6.92 9.62 -23.78
N GLY A 366 -6.62 10.70 -23.04
CA GLY A 366 -5.24 11.15 -22.85
C GLY A 366 -4.37 10.10 -22.19
N PHE A 367 -4.87 9.44 -21.14
CA PHE A 367 -4.22 8.29 -20.53
C PHE A 367 -3.89 7.19 -21.55
N ILE A 368 -4.86 6.76 -22.38
CA ILE A 368 -4.63 5.70 -23.37
C ILE A 368 -3.49 6.08 -24.31
N VAL A 369 -3.45 7.33 -24.82
CA VAL A 369 -2.37 7.80 -25.68
C VAL A 369 -1.01 7.75 -24.98
N LEU A 370 -0.93 8.29 -23.76
CA LEU A 370 0.31 8.34 -22.99
C LEU A 370 0.78 6.96 -22.56
N PHE A 371 -0.16 6.06 -22.21
CA PHE A 371 0.14 4.68 -21.87
C PHE A 371 0.71 3.88 -23.05
N ILE A 372 0.19 4.08 -24.27
CA ILE A 372 0.76 3.46 -25.47
C ILE A 372 2.20 3.93 -25.66
N MET A 373 2.47 5.23 -25.57
CA MET A 373 3.81 5.79 -25.76
C MET A 373 4.79 5.30 -24.67
N GLY A 374 4.36 5.32 -23.41
CA GLY A 374 5.14 4.80 -22.29
C GLY A 374 5.37 3.29 -22.34
N GLY A 375 4.35 2.53 -22.77
CA GLY A 375 4.45 1.08 -22.98
C GLY A 375 5.44 0.69 -24.08
N LEU A 376 5.43 1.42 -25.21
CA LEU A 376 6.40 1.19 -26.29
C LEU A 376 7.83 1.45 -25.81
N SER A 377 8.09 2.56 -25.10
CA SER A 377 9.42 2.83 -24.54
C SER A 377 9.80 1.79 -23.45
N GLY A 378 8.84 1.23 -22.71
CA GLY A 378 9.05 0.12 -21.77
C GLY A 378 9.50 -1.17 -22.48
N VAL A 379 8.87 -1.51 -23.59
CA VAL A 379 9.29 -2.64 -24.43
C VAL A 379 10.72 -2.45 -24.94
N MET A 380 11.09 -1.21 -25.30
CA MET A 380 12.48 -0.90 -25.69
C MET A 380 13.46 -1.17 -24.54
N PHE A 381 13.13 -0.80 -23.29
CA PHE A 381 13.95 -1.08 -22.10
C PHE A 381 14.03 -2.57 -21.75
N ALA A 382 13.00 -3.36 -22.07
CA ALA A 382 13.06 -4.82 -21.90
C ALA A 382 14.07 -5.49 -22.86
N ALA A 383 14.52 -4.80 -23.91
CA ALA A 383 15.59 -5.23 -24.80
C ALA A 383 16.95 -4.86 -24.20
N ILE A 384 17.72 -5.85 -23.70
CA ILE A 384 18.99 -5.67 -22.99
C ILE A 384 19.96 -4.71 -23.71
N PRO A 385 20.25 -4.84 -25.04
CA PRO A 385 21.19 -3.95 -25.69
C PRO A 385 20.75 -2.49 -25.72
N PHE A 386 19.44 -2.24 -25.75
CA PHE A 386 18.89 -0.89 -25.68
C PHE A 386 19.03 -0.34 -24.28
N ASP A 387 18.65 -1.11 -23.24
CA ASP A 387 18.75 -0.67 -21.86
C ASP A 387 20.20 -0.33 -21.47
N GLN A 388 21.16 -1.18 -21.83
CA GLN A 388 22.56 -0.93 -21.54
C GLN A 388 23.11 0.39 -22.10
N GLN A 389 22.49 0.93 -23.14
CA GLN A 389 22.85 2.24 -23.72
C GLN A 389 22.00 3.40 -23.18
N ALA A 390 20.72 3.15 -22.92
CA ALA A 390 19.74 4.16 -22.54
C ALA A 390 19.56 4.30 -21.01
N THR A 391 19.97 3.29 -20.24
CA THR A 391 19.90 3.34 -18.79
C THR A 391 20.65 4.55 -18.22
N ASP A 392 20.13 5.15 -17.14
CA ASP A 392 20.67 6.36 -16.52
C ASP A 392 20.75 7.61 -17.42
N THR A 393 20.07 7.60 -18.58
CA THR A 393 19.87 8.80 -19.41
C THR A 393 18.50 9.42 -19.19
N TYR A 394 18.27 10.61 -19.80
CA TYR A 394 16.93 11.25 -19.78
C TYR A 394 15.86 10.44 -20.53
N PHE A 395 16.24 9.44 -21.35
CA PHE A 395 15.27 8.51 -21.93
C PHE A 395 14.49 7.73 -20.87
N VAL A 396 15.17 7.30 -19.79
CA VAL A 396 14.51 6.66 -18.63
C VAL A 396 13.53 7.63 -17.96
N VAL A 397 13.92 8.91 -17.81
CA VAL A 397 13.06 9.95 -17.22
C VAL A 397 11.80 10.15 -18.06
N ALA A 398 11.95 10.23 -19.38
CA ALA A 398 10.82 10.29 -20.31
C ALA A 398 9.89 9.07 -20.12
N HIS A 399 10.45 7.86 -20.20
CA HIS A 399 9.70 6.61 -20.08
C HIS A 399 8.85 6.56 -18.80
N PHE A 400 9.47 6.72 -17.62
CA PHE A 400 8.71 6.56 -16.40
C PHE A 400 7.70 7.69 -16.15
N HIS A 401 7.90 8.90 -16.67
CA HIS A 401 6.87 9.93 -16.60
C HIS A 401 5.68 9.63 -17.54
N TYR A 402 5.90 9.02 -18.70
CA TYR A 402 4.79 8.57 -19.54
C TYR A 402 3.97 7.48 -18.86
N VAL A 403 4.60 6.53 -18.14
CA VAL A 403 3.86 5.45 -17.46
C VAL A 403 3.38 5.85 -16.05
N ILE A 404 4.09 6.73 -15.31
CA ILE A 404 3.62 7.15 -13.98
C ILE A 404 2.69 8.36 -14.12
N PHE A 405 3.16 9.48 -14.68
CA PHE A 405 2.33 10.67 -14.78
C PHE A 405 1.21 10.48 -15.84
N GLY A 406 1.54 9.97 -17.02
CA GLY A 406 0.58 9.74 -18.09
C GLY A 406 -0.40 8.60 -17.78
N ALA A 407 0.07 7.46 -17.33
CA ALA A 407 -0.77 6.28 -17.18
C ALA A 407 -1.38 6.10 -15.77
N ALA A 408 -0.83 6.72 -14.73
CA ALA A 408 -1.45 6.67 -13.40
C ALA A 408 -2.11 8.00 -13.01
N VAL A 409 -1.43 9.14 -13.15
CA VAL A 409 -1.98 10.42 -12.67
C VAL A 409 -3.13 10.89 -13.55
N PHE A 410 -3.10 10.71 -14.89
CA PHE A 410 -4.21 11.11 -15.77
C PHE A 410 -5.54 10.46 -15.39
N PRO A 411 -5.64 9.12 -15.20
CA PRO A 411 -6.88 8.52 -14.72
C PRO A 411 -7.30 9.02 -13.33
N ILE A 412 -6.36 9.26 -12.41
CA ILE A 412 -6.65 9.85 -11.10
C ILE A 412 -7.32 11.23 -11.25
N LEU A 413 -6.78 12.10 -12.12
CA LEU A 413 -7.36 13.42 -12.41
C LEU A 413 -8.73 13.29 -13.09
N GLY A 414 -8.89 12.31 -14.00
CA GLY A 414 -10.19 11.94 -14.58
C GLY A 414 -11.18 11.45 -13.53
N GLY A 415 -10.75 10.63 -12.58
CA GLY A 415 -11.52 10.13 -11.45
C GLY A 415 -11.95 11.25 -10.51
N ILE A 416 -11.08 12.23 -10.23
CA ILE A 416 -11.44 13.40 -9.44
C ILE A 416 -12.62 14.13 -10.11
N TYR A 417 -12.60 14.36 -11.42
CA TYR A 417 -13.73 14.95 -12.14
C TYR A 417 -14.97 14.05 -12.15
N PHE A 418 -14.79 12.73 -12.29
CA PHE A 418 -15.89 11.77 -12.38
C PHE A 418 -16.67 11.68 -11.07
N TRP A 419 -15.98 11.55 -9.93
CA TRP A 419 -16.61 11.44 -8.61
C TRP A 419 -16.78 12.77 -7.87
N PHE A 420 -16.31 13.90 -8.44
CA PHE A 420 -16.55 15.23 -7.86
C PHE A 420 -18.03 15.50 -7.54
N PRO A 421 -19.00 15.16 -8.42
CA PRO A 421 -20.42 15.31 -8.11
C PRO A 421 -20.87 14.42 -6.94
N LYS A 422 -20.36 13.19 -6.84
CA LYS A 422 -20.67 12.27 -5.75
C LYS A 422 -20.19 12.79 -4.39
N VAL A 423 -18.97 13.34 -4.35
CA VAL A 423 -18.35 13.84 -3.12
C VAL A 423 -18.93 15.19 -2.69
N THR A 424 -19.28 16.05 -3.65
CA THR A 424 -19.64 17.45 -3.37
C THR A 424 -21.13 17.78 -3.55
N GLY A 425 -21.90 16.94 -4.24
CA GLY A 425 -23.27 17.21 -4.65
C GLY A 425 -23.40 18.27 -5.77
N ARG A 426 -22.28 18.68 -6.40
CA ARG A 426 -22.26 19.74 -7.40
C ARG A 426 -21.53 19.34 -8.67
N LEU A 427 -21.94 19.91 -9.81
CA LEU A 427 -21.21 19.77 -11.07
C LEU A 427 -20.12 20.84 -11.16
N TYR A 428 -19.01 20.50 -11.82
CA TYR A 428 -17.93 21.42 -12.17
C TYR A 428 -18.22 22.16 -13.50
N HIS A 429 -17.45 23.21 -13.77
CA HIS A 429 -17.55 23.94 -15.03
C HIS A 429 -16.85 23.17 -16.15
N GLU A 430 -17.63 22.60 -17.07
CA GLU A 430 -17.15 21.65 -18.11
C GLU A 430 -16.07 22.24 -19.02
N ARG A 431 -16.27 23.47 -19.55
CA ARG A 431 -15.26 24.10 -20.46
C ARG A 431 -13.93 24.35 -19.77
N ALA A 432 -13.93 24.73 -18.49
CA ALA A 432 -12.70 24.88 -17.73
C ALA A 432 -12.03 23.52 -17.46
N GLY A 433 -12.83 22.47 -17.23
CA GLY A 433 -12.34 21.10 -17.13
C GLY A 433 -11.66 20.64 -18.41
N GLN A 434 -12.27 20.86 -19.56
CA GLN A 434 -11.68 20.53 -20.86
C GLN A 434 -10.41 21.35 -21.13
N ALA A 435 -10.41 22.65 -20.82
CA ALA A 435 -9.22 23.49 -20.97
C ALA A 435 -8.07 23.02 -20.07
N SER A 436 -8.36 22.64 -18.80
CA SER A 436 -7.33 22.09 -17.91
C SER A 436 -6.74 20.79 -18.44
N PHE A 437 -7.56 19.90 -19.03
CA PHE A 437 -7.09 18.69 -19.70
C PHE A 437 -6.13 19.01 -20.84
N TRP A 438 -6.53 19.87 -21.77
CA TRP A 438 -5.70 20.17 -22.94
C TRP A 438 -4.39 20.86 -22.59
N LEU A 439 -4.38 21.77 -21.60
CA LEU A 439 -3.15 22.40 -21.11
C LEU A 439 -2.23 21.37 -20.46
N THR A 440 -2.78 20.48 -19.61
CA THR A 440 -1.98 19.46 -18.94
C THR A 440 -1.47 18.43 -19.92
N PHE A 441 -2.29 17.97 -20.87
CA PHE A 441 -1.88 17.00 -21.90
C PHE A 441 -0.79 17.57 -22.82
N ALA A 442 -0.99 18.78 -23.35
CA ALA A 442 0.02 19.46 -24.17
C ALA A 442 1.31 19.70 -23.36
N GLY A 443 1.18 20.19 -22.11
CA GLY A 443 2.32 20.39 -21.22
C GLY A 443 3.09 19.08 -20.96
N THR A 444 2.39 17.97 -20.73
CA THR A 444 3.00 16.64 -20.58
C THR A 444 3.78 16.23 -21.82
N MET A 445 3.18 16.37 -23.00
CA MET A 445 3.84 16.02 -24.26
C MET A 445 5.08 16.89 -24.54
N VAL A 446 4.97 18.20 -24.31
CA VAL A 446 6.07 19.14 -24.54
C VAL A 446 7.19 18.99 -23.50
N THR A 447 6.86 18.56 -22.28
CA THR A 447 7.87 18.29 -21.24
C THR A 447 8.61 16.98 -21.49
N PHE A 448 7.86 15.87 -21.64
CA PHE A 448 8.48 14.54 -21.52
C PHE A 448 8.84 13.91 -22.87
N PHE A 449 8.22 14.29 -23.99
CA PHE A 449 8.60 13.74 -25.29
C PHE A 449 10.02 14.11 -25.70
N PRO A 450 10.46 15.39 -25.59
CA PRO A 450 11.84 15.77 -25.93
C PRO A 450 12.90 15.09 -25.04
N MET A 451 12.54 14.66 -23.81
CA MET A 451 13.45 13.92 -22.93
C MET A 451 13.90 12.58 -23.54
N HIS A 452 13.07 11.93 -24.39
CA HIS A 452 13.54 10.76 -25.15
C HIS A 452 14.68 11.16 -26.10
N ILE A 453 14.54 12.29 -26.77
CA ILE A 453 15.53 12.75 -27.74
C ILE A 453 16.83 13.16 -27.04
N VAL A 454 16.74 13.99 -26.00
CA VAL A 454 17.92 14.45 -25.28
C VAL A 454 18.64 13.29 -24.56
N GLY A 455 17.90 12.27 -24.12
CA GLY A 455 18.46 11.04 -23.59
C GLY A 455 19.22 10.21 -24.62
N LEU A 456 18.69 10.07 -25.85
CA LEU A 456 19.40 9.43 -26.97
C LEU A 456 20.61 10.23 -27.44
N LEU A 457 20.62 11.56 -27.24
CA LEU A 457 21.80 12.41 -27.43
C LEU A 457 22.82 12.31 -26.28
N GLY A 458 22.59 11.40 -25.33
CA GLY A 458 23.54 11.07 -24.25
C GLY A 458 23.44 11.92 -22.99
N MET A 459 22.38 12.73 -22.80
CA MET A 459 22.22 13.47 -21.54
C MET A 459 21.92 12.50 -20.39
N PRO A 460 22.79 12.40 -19.35
CA PRO A 460 22.52 11.57 -18.18
C PRO A 460 21.40 12.17 -17.34
N ARG A 461 20.60 11.34 -16.68
CA ARG A 461 19.68 11.81 -15.63
C ARG A 461 20.46 12.28 -14.40
N ARG A 462 19.84 13.09 -13.54
CA ARG A 462 20.43 13.63 -12.31
C ARG A 462 21.57 14.62 -12.52
N ASN A 463 21.77 15.11 -13.74
CA ASN A 463 22.67 16.22 -14.00
C ASN A 463 22.11 17.51 -13.42
N TYR A 464 22.84 18.17 -12.54
CA TYR A 464 22.42 19.45 -11.99
C TYR A 464 22.64 20.61 -13.00
N THR A 465 23.59 20.46 -13.93
CA THR A 465 23.87 21.39 -15.01
C THR A 465 24.53 20.68 -16.21
N TYR A 466 24.72 21.36 -17.32
CA TYR A 466 25.38 20.84 -18.52
C TYR A 466 26.14 21.95 -19.25
N SER A 467 27.18 21.57 -20.02
CA SER A 467 28.00 22.49 -20.79
C SER A 467 27.29 22.95 -22.07
N PRO A 468 27.58 24.20 -22.58
CA PRO A 468 27.08 24.64 -23.87
C PRO A 468 27.68 23.80 -25.01
N GLY A 469 26.99 23.76 -26.14
CA GLY A 469 27.48 23.09 -27.37
C GLY A 469 27.15 21.59 -27.47
N LEU A 470 26.50 20.98 -26.48
CA LEU A 470 26.09 19.56 -26.51
C LEU A 470 24.81 19.28 -27.30
N GLY A 471 24.18 20.31 -27.92
CA GLY A 471 22.90 20.16 -28.62
C GLY A 471 21.66 20.01 -27.71
N TRP A 472 21.81 20.10 -26.39
CA TRP A 472 20.74 19.86 -25.42
C TRP A 472 19.91 21.09 -25.04
N THR A 473 20.46 22.31 -25.27
CA THR A 473 19.90 23.58 -24.78
C THR A 473 18.47 23.83 -25.26
N GLY A 474 18.20 23.67 -26.57
CA GLY A 474 16.87 23.89 -27.11
C GLY A 474 15.83 22.89 -26.59
N LEU A 475 16.21 21.62 -26.40
CA LEU A 475 15.35 20.59 -25.85
C LEU A 475 15.04 20.86 -24.38
N ASN A 476 16.06 21.17 -23.55
CA ASN A 476 15.83 21.51 -22.14
C ASN A 476 15.00 22.78 -21.93
N LEU A 477 15.16 23.80 -22.79
CA LEU A 477 14.28 24.96 -22.78
C LEU A 477 12.83 24.58 -23.06
N LEU A 478 12.58 23.75 -24.11
CA LEU A 478 11.26 23.29 -24.50
C LEU A 478 10.61 22.47 -23.35
N GLU A 479 11.36 21.53 -22.76
CA GLU A 479 10.94 20.72 -21.63
C GLU A 479 10.54 21.58 -20.41
N THR A 480 11.30 22.62 -20.13
CA THR A 480 11.03 23.55 -19.01
C THR A 480 9.77 24.37 -19.28
N LEU A 481 9.60 24.93 -20.47
CA LEU A 481 8.38 25.65 -20.86
C LEU A 481 7.15 24.73 -20.85
N GLY A 482 7.31 23.48 -21.29
CA GLY A 482 6.28 22.46 -21.18
C GLY A 482 5.85 22.20 -19.72
N SER A 483 6.81 22.13 -18.78
CA SER A 483 6.52 21.92 -17.37
C SER A 483 5.72 23.07 -16.75
N TYR A 484 5.96 24.31 -17.18
CA TYR A 484 5.15 25.46 -16.75
C TYR A 484 3.73 25.40 -17.33
N LEU A 485 3.58 24.96 -18.58
CA LEU A 485 2.27 24.76 -19.21
C LEU A 485 1.47 23.67 -18.48
N LEU A 486 2.13 22.55 -18.12
CA LEU A 486 1.55 21.46 -17.34
C LEU A 486 1.06 21.99 -15.98
N ALA A 487 1.90 22.74 -15.26
CA ALA A 487 1.54 23.35 -13.99
C ALA A 487 0.35 24.29 -14.12
N ALA A 488 0.30 25.11 -15.19
CA ALA A 488 -0.85 25.99 -15.45
C ALA A 488 -2.15 25.21 -15.67
N GLY A 489 -2.10 24.05 -16.34
CA GLY A 489 -3.23 23.15 -16.52
C GLY A 489 -3.77 22.60 -15.20
N LEU A 490 -2.87 22.16 -14.31
CA LEU A 490 -3.21 21.66 -12.96
C LEU A 490 -3.76 22.76 -12.06
N LEU A 491 -3.20 23.97 -12.13
CA LEU A 491 -3.73 25.12 -11.39
C LEU A 491 -5.13 25.51 -11.88
N LEU A 492 -5.38 25.48 -13.20
CA LEU A 492 -6.73 25.71 -13.75
C LEU A 492 -7.71 24.64 -13.29
N MET A 493 -7.32 23.35 -13.24
CA MET A 493 -8.13 22.27 -12.67
C MET A 493 -8.49 22.58 -11.22
N THR A 494 -7.50 22.88 -10.39
CA THR A 494 -7.71 23.20 -8.97
C THR A 494 -8.67 24.40 -8.80
N ALA A 495 -8.44 25.47 -9.54
CA ALA A 495 -9.30 26.64 -9.51
C ALA A 495 -10.74 26.32 -9.94
N ASN A 496 -10.93 25.51 -11.00
CA ASN A 496 -12.24 25.04 -11.44
C ASN A 496 -12.97 24.24 -10.35
N LEU A 497 -12.31 23.26 -9.75
CA LEU A 497 -12.92 22.40 -8.72
C LEU A 497 -13.27 23.20 -7.44
N VAL A 498 -12.37 24.07 -6.97
CA VAL A 498 -12.61 24.94 -5.82
C VAL A 498 -13.79 25.87 -6.09
N TRP A 499 -13.80 26.57 -7.24
CA TRP A 499 -14.92 27.43 -7.60
C TRP A 499 -16.25 26.65 -7.69
N SER A 500 -16.22 25.48 -8.33
CA SER A 500 -17.41 24.64 -8.55
C SER A 500 -17.96 24.05 -7.26
N ARG A 501 -17.12 23.78 -6.25
CA ARG A 501 -17.56 23.33 -4.91
C ARG A 501 -18.54 24.31 -4.26
N PHE A 502 -18.38 25.63 -4.50
CA PHE A 502 -19.21 26.66 -3.91
C PHE A 502 -20.26 27.22 -4.88
N ARG A 503 -19.99 27.25 -6.19
CA ARG A 503 -20.80 27.92 -7.20
C ARG A 503 -21.38 27.00 -8.28
N GLY A 504 -20.95 25.73 -8.34
CA GLY A 504 -21.44 24.77 -9.31
C GLY A 504 -22.93 24.45 -9.12
N PRO A 505 -23.66 24.08 -10.19
CA PRO A 505 -25.05 23.66 -10.08
C PRO A 505 -25.19 22.33 -9.33
N PRO A 506 -26.36 22.06 -8.71
CA PRO A 506 -26.62 20.75 -8.10
C PRO A 506 -26.46 19.60 -9.12
N ALA A 507 -25.85 18.50 -8.70
CA ALA A 507 -25.54 17.38 -9.58
C ALA A 507 -26.61 16.28 -9.63
N GLY A 508 -27.46 16.18 -8.60
CA GLY A 508 -28.26 14.99 -8.36
C GLY A 508 -27.43 13.82 -7.86
N ASN A 509 -28.03 12.65 -7.74
CA ASN A 509 -27.36 11.47 -7.19
C ASN A 509 -26.48 10.76 -8.24
N ASP A 510 -26.88 10.73 -9.50
CA ASP A 510 -26.20 10.09 -10.62
C ASP A 510 -26.26 10.99 -11.87
N PRO A 511 -25.34 11.95 -12.05
CA PRO A 511 -25.34 12.82 -13.22
C PRO A 511 -24.79 12.16 -14.48
N TRP A 512 -24.17 10.98 -14.33
CA TRP A 512 -23.51 10.29 -15.43
C TRP A 512 -24.28 9.06 -15.92
N GLY A 513 -25.27 8.55 -15.17
CA GLY A 513 -25.92 7.27 -15.41
C GLY A 513 -24.91 6.14 -15.29
N GLY A 514 -24.16 6.12 -14.19
CA GLY A 514 -23.14 5.12 -13.92
C GLY A 514 -23.72 3.73 -13.69
N GLU A 515 -22.85 2.71 -13.79
CA GLU A 515 -23.27 1.30 -13.73
C GLU A 515 -23.10 0.68 -12.33
N THR A 516 -22.38 1.33 -11.43
CA THR A 516 -21.94 0.80 -10.13
C THR A 516 -22.72 1.40 -8.95
N LEU A 517 -22.72 0.70 -7.80
CA LEU A 517 -23.60 0.97 -6.67
C LEU A 517 -23.41 2.34 -6.00
N GLU A 518 -22.26 2.97 -6.07
CA GLU A 518 -22.03 4.29 -5.48
C GLU A 518 -23.00 5.34 -6.05
N TRP A 519 -23.54 5.11 -7.24
CA TRP A 519 -24.53 6.01 -7.88
C TRP A 519 -25.95 5.81 -7.37
N SER A 520 -26.22 4.72 -6.61
CA SER A 520 -27.54 4.46 -6.03
C SER A 520 -27.82 5.26 -4.75
N THR A 521 -26.80 5.79 -4.08
CA THR A 521 -26.95 6.58 -2.84
C THR A 521 -26.88 8.08 -3.12
N THR A 522 -27.19 8.91 -2.12
CA THR A 522 -27.20 10.37 -2.25
C THR A 522 -25.80 10.95 -2.55
N SER A 523 -25.77 12.18 -3.02
CA SER A 523 -24.53 12.94 -3.29
C SER A 523 -24.50 14.22 -2.46
N PRO A 524 -23.70 14.34 -1.38
CA PRO A 524 -22.80 13.30 -0.82
C PRO A 524 -23.54 12.11 -0.18
N PRO A 525 -22.85 10.92 -0.08
CA PRO A 525 -23.41 9.77 0.62
C PRO A 525 -23.51 10.01 2.14
N PRO A 526 -24.54 9.45 2.84
CA PRO A 526 -24.68 9.53 4.28
C PRO A 526 -23.58 8.71 4.99
N GLU A 527 -23.40 8.88 6.30
CA GLU A 527 -22.38 8.16 7.06
C GLU A 527 -22.58 6.64 7.00
N TYR A 528 -23.84 6.16 7.00
CA TYR A 528 -24.20 4.75 6.89
C TYR A 528 -24.22 4.22 5.44
N ASN A 529 -23.82 4.98 4.42
CA ASN A 529 -23.84 4.67 2.99
C ASN A 529 -25.21 4.27 2.43
N TYR A 530 -25.79 3.16 2.94
CA TYR A 530 -27.02 2.55 2.46
C TYR A 530 -28.02 2.33 3.60
N ALA A 531 -29.20 2.89 3.46
CA ALA A 531 -30.31 2.61 4.38
C ALA A 531 -30.77 1.16 4.25
N VAL A 532 -30.83 0.66 3.02
CA VAL A 532 -31.12 -0.73 2.68
C VAL A 532 -29.92 -1.29 1.94
N ILE A 533 -29.38 -2.40 2.40
CA ILE A 533 -28.25 -3.06 1.73
C ILE A 533 -28.74 -3.66 0.41
N PRO A 534 -28.18 -3.26 -0.75
CA PRO A 534 -28.66 -3.74 -2.05
C PRO A 534 -28.34 -5.22 -2.26
N THR A 535 -29.13 -5.89 -3.09
CA THR A 535 -28.84 -7.22 -3.60
C THR A 535 -28.30 -7.10 -5.02
N VAL A 536 -27.25 -7.85 -5.34
CA VAL A 536 -26.55 -7.74 -6.63
C VAL A 536 -26.64 -9.06 -7.39
N THR A 537 -27.16 -8.99 -8.61
CA THR A 537 -27.29 -10.15 -9.51
C THR A 537 -26.47 -10.01 -10.80
N SER A 538 -25.83 -8.83 -11.01
CA SER A 538 -25.10 -8.49 -12.22
C SER A 538 -23.86 -7.62 -11.88
N PRO A 539 -22.78 -7.64 -12.71
CA PRO A 539 -21.66 -6.71 -12.60
C PRO A 539 -22.04 -5.24 -12.85
N TYR A 540 -23.27 -4.98 -13.32
CA TYR A 540 -23.78 -3.66 -13.69
C TYR A 540 -25.10 -3.36 -12.95
N PRO A 541 -25.10 -3.33 -11.61
CA PRO A 541 -26.33 -3.32 -10.82
C PRO A 541 -27.22 -2.10 -11.10
N MET A 542 -26.67 -0.95 -11.46
CA MET A 542 -27.46 0.26 -11.78
C MET A 542 -28.11 0.22 -13.16
N TRP A 543 -27.67 -0.66 -14.05
CA TRP A 543 -28.22 -0.84 -15.39
C TRP A 543 -29.17 -2.04 -15.49
N ASP A 544 -29.19 -2.91 -14.46
CA ASP A 544 -30.03 -4.10 -14.38
C ASP A 544 -31.22 -3.84 -13.45
N ASP A 545 -32.45 -3.81 -14.02
CA ASP A 545 -33.68 -3.53 -13.26
C ASP A 545 -34.15 -4.73 -12.39
N GLN A 546 -33.56 -5.92 -12.56
CA GLN A 546 -34.01 -7.14 -11.86
C GLN A 546 -33.70 -7.09 -10.35
N ASP A 547 -32.57 -6.47 -9.96
CA ASP A 547 -32.12 -6.38 -8.58
C ASP A 547 -33.13 -5.60 -7.72
N ARG A 548 -33.69 -4.52 -8.25
CA ARG A 548 -34.60 -3.63 -7.54
C ARG A 548 -35.88 -4.33 -7.07
N ALA A 549 -36.49 -5.17 -7.89
CA ALA A 549 -37.68 -5.89 -7.54
C ALA A 549 -37.44 -6.95 -6.45
N GLU A 550 -36.22 -7.52 -6.41
CA GLU A 550 -35.85 -8.46 -5.34
C GLU A 550 -35.55 -7.72 -4.03
N ASP A 551 -34.89 -6.58 -4.07
CA ASP A 551 -34.63 -5.76 -2.88
C ASP A 551 -35.94 -5.27 -2.24
N GLU A 552 -36.93 -4.84 -3.04
CA GLU A 552 -38.28 -4.48 -2.55
C GLU A 552 -38.96 -5.66 -1.85
N ARG A 553 -38.88 -6.86 -2.41
CA ARG A 553 -39.43 -8.09 -1.80
C ARG A 553 -38.73 -8.47 -0.50
N ARG A 554 -37.41 -8.38 -0.45
CA ARG A 554 -36.59 -8.68 0.74
C ARG A 554 -36.84 -7.64 1.85
N LEU A 555 -36.91 -6.35 1.49
CA LEU A 555 -37.28 -5.30 2.42
C LEU A 555 -38.69 -5.53 3.02
N ALA A 556 -39.67 -5.90 2.18
CA ALA A 556 -41.03 -6.22 2.63
C ALA A 556 -41.05 -7.43 3.60
N ARG A 557 -40.11 -8.38 3.47
CA ARG A 557 -39.92 -9.51 4.37
C ARG A 557 -39.09 -9.20 5.63
N GLY A 558 -38.56 -7.97 5.73
CA GLY A 558 -37.67 -7.56 6.83
C GLY A 558 -36.26 -8.16 6.77
N GLU A 559 -35.86 -8.75 5.63
CA GLU A 559 -34.55 -9.43 5.49
C GLU A 559 -33.37 -8.46 5.38
N LEU A 560 -33.61 -7.22 4.95
CA LEU A 560 -32.57 -6.20 4.70
C LEU A 560 -32.54 -5.10 5.78
N VAL A 561 -33.21 -5.34 6.93
CA VAL A 561 -33.29 -4.36 8.02
C VAL A 561 -32.13 -4.60 8.99
N PHE A 562 -31.19 -3.64 9.05
CA PHE A 562 -30.02 -3.61 9.92
C PHE A 562 -29.92 -2.22 10.54
N ASP A 563 -30.77 -1.93 11.56
CA ASP A 563 -30.94 -0.59 12.11
C ASP A 563 -31.03 -0.54 13.65
N GLU A 564 -30.55 -1.61 14.34
CA GLU A 564 -30.52 -1.64 15.79
C GLU A 564 -29.26 -1.03 16.41
N GLY A 565 -28.19 -0.86 15.61
CA GLY A 565 -26.90 -0.28 16.01
C GLY A 565 -26.05 0.11 14.83
N HIS A 566 -24.73 0.22 15.03
CA HIS A 566 -23.74 0.38 13.93
C HIS A 566 -23.55 -0.95 13.18
N GLU A 567 -24.63 -1.53 12.71
CA GLU A 567 -24.66 -2.87 12.13
C GLU A 567 -24.10 -2.90 10.70
N GLN A 568 -23.17 -3.82 10.44
CA GLN A 568 -22.63 -4.17 9.12
C GLN A 568 -22.86 -5.66 8.86
N PRO A 569 -23.65 -6.04 7.85
CA PRO A 569 -23.72 -7.43 7.44
C PRO A 569 -22.42 -7.87 6.77
N THR A 570 -22.01 -9.12 7.04
CA THR A 570 -20.90 -9.78 6.35
C THR A 570 -21.46 -10.83 5.39
N SER A 571 -20.61 -11.24 4.46
CA SER A 571 -20.94 -12.24 3.45
C SER A 571 -19.86 -13.30 3.30
N THR A 572 -20.22 -14.44 2.70
CA THR A 572 -19.29 -15.50 2.35
C THR A 572 -18.30 -15.04 1.27
N THR A 573 -17.09 -15.59 1.30
CA THR A 573 -15.97 -15.11 0.46
C THR A 573 -16.19 -15.28 -1.05
N LEU A 574 -16.86 -16.35 -1.49
CA LEU A 574 -17.05 -16.61 -2.92
C LEU A 574 -18.39 -16.08 -3.44
N ASP A 575 -19.47 -16.52 -2.84
CA ASP A 575 -20.83 -16.34 -3.37
C ASP A 575 -21.56 -15.12 -2.81
N ALA A 576 -20.94 -14.44 -1.81
CA ALA A 576 -21.51 -13.30 -1.11
C ALA A 576 -22.92 -13.58 -0.53
N GLU A 577 -23.12 -14.77 0.05
CA GLU A 577 -24.31 -15.06 0.87
C GLU A 577 -24.17 -14.39 2.24
N LEU A 578 -25.25 -13.86 2.78
CA LEU A 578 -25.25 -13.29 4.13
C LEU A 578 -24.81 -14.32 5.19
N ASP A 579 -23.90 -13.91 6.06
CA ASP A 579 -23.26 -14.79 7.03
C ASP A 579 -23.40 -14.27 8.48
N GLU A 580 -22.82 -13.12 8.79
CA GLU A 580 -22.86 -12.53 10.14
C GLU A 580 -23.34 -11.08 10.05
N VAL A 581 -23.80 -10.54 11.18
CA VAL A 581 -24.05 -9.12 11.38
C VAL A 581 -23.14 -8.66 12.52
N LEU A 582 -22.25 -7.74 12.21
CA LEU A 582 -21.28 -7.18 13.15
C LEU A 582 -21.76 -5.81 13.62
N GLU A 583 -21.58 -5.52 14.89
CA GLU A 583 -21.66 -4.15 15.40
C GLU A 583 -20.31 -3.47 15.24
N MET A 584 -20.25 -2.45 14.38
CA MET A 584 -19.01 -1.74 14.03
C MET A 584 -18.60 -0.78 15.15
N PRO A 585 -17.28 -0.60 15.40
CA PRO A 585 -16.81 0.27 16.46
C PRO A 585 -17.07 1.75 16.14
N SER A 586 -17.50 2.49 17.14
CA SER A 586 -17.67 3.95 17.06
C SER A 586 -16.33 4.71 17.02
N GLU A 587 -16.43 6.03 16.83
CA GLU A 587 -15.31 6.98 16.86
C GLU A 587 -14.36 6.78 18.05
N SER A 588 -13.05 6.99 17.82
CA SER A 588 -12.03 6.71 18.83
C SER A 588 -10.81 7.63 18.68
N PRO A 589 -10.25 8.18 19.77
CA PRO A 589 -9.00 8.93 19.72
C PRO A 589 -7.75 8.03 19.66
N TRP A 590 -7.89 6.73 19.98
CA TRP A 590 -6.76 5.83 20.13
C TRP A 590 -5.92 5.64 18.86
N PRO A 591 -6.47 5.64 17.64
CA PRO A 591 -5.66 5.60 16.42
C PRO A 591 -4.67 6.76 16.30
N LEU A 592 -5.10 7.99 16.60
CA LEU A 592 -4.23 9.17 16.63
C LEU A 592 -3.17 9.07 17.72
N VAL A 593 -3.57 8.69 18.96
CA VAL A 593 -2.65 8.55 20.09
C VAL A 593 -1.58 7.48 19.80
N LEU A 594 -1.97 6.36 19.20
CA LEU A 594 -1.04 5.31 18.80
C LEU A 594 -0.07 5.82 17.72
N ALA A 595 -0.57 6.53 16.70
CA ALA A 595 0.29 7.10 15.65
C ALA A 595 1.33 8.08 16.21
N ILE A 596 0.95 8.92 17.20
CA ILE A 596 1.88 9.83 17.91
C ILE A 596 2.94 9.03 18.69
N ALA A 597 2.54 7.96 19.41
CA ALA A 597 3.49 7.12 20.11
C ALA A 597 4.49 6.44 19.18
N VAL A 598 4.01 5.92 18.04
CA VAL A 598 4.84 5.31 16.99
C VAL A 598 5.76 6.35 16.37
N ALA A 599 5.27 7.55 16.04
CA ALA A 599 6.11 8.65 15.55
C ALA A 599 7.25 8.98 16.53
N GLY A 600 6.94 8.99 17.83
CA GLY A 600 7.95 9.16 18.89
C GLY A 600 9.04 8.10 18.85
N VAL A 601 8.71 6.83 18.57
CA VAL A 601 9.71 5.77 18.38
C VAL A 601 10.65 6.12 17.24
N PHE A 602 10.14 6.50 16.07
CA PHE A 602 10.97 6.80 14.89
C PHE A 602 11.87 8.03 15.10
N VAL A 603 11.37 9.08 15.77
CA VAL A 603 12.17 10.25 16.14
C VAL A 603 13.30 9.87 17.11
N LEU A 604 13.03 9.01 18.08
CA LEU A 604 14.02 8.56 19.07
C LEU A 604 15.07 7.62 18.43
N LEU A 605 14.66 6.77 17.49
CA LEU A 605 15.59 5.97 16.68
C LEU A 605 16.51 6.86 15.86
N LEU A 606 15.96 7.86 15.17
CA LEU A 606 16.73 8.83 14.38
C LEU A 606 17.75 9.60 15.22
N THR A 607 17.39 9.97 16.43
CA THR A 607 18.27 10.74 17.34
C THR A 607 19.22 9.89 18.19
N GLY A 608 19.20 8.55 18.03
CA GLY A 608 20.08 7.61 18.73
C GLY A 608 19.69 7.35 20.19
N HIS A 609 18.48 7.72 20.61
CA HIS A 609 17.98 7.47 21.98
C HIS A 609 17.29 6.10 22.10
N TRP A 610 18.04 5.03 21.83
CA TRP A 610 17.53 3.66 21.71
C TRP A 610 16.72 3.17 22.92
N THR A 611 17.23 3.41 24.15
CA THR A 611 16.54 3.00 25.39
C THR A 611 15.19 3.71 25.52
N THR A 612 15.15 5.01 25.22
CA THR A 612 13.89 5.77 25.27
C THR A 612 12.93 5.33 24.16
N ALA A 613 13.44 4.95 22.98
CA ALA A 613 12.64 4.38 21.90
C ALA A 613 11.93 3.07 22.33
N VAL A 614 12.61 2.20 23.07
CA VAL A 614 12.00 0.99 23.65
C VAL A 614 10.87 1.33 24.62
N VAL A 615 11.05 2.35 25.48
CA VAL A 615 9.97 2.81 26.39
C VAL A 615 8.77 3.32 25.60
N PHE A 616 8.98 4.12 24.54
CA PHE A 616 7.89 4.59 23.67
C PHE A 616 7.21 3.43 22.91
N GLY A 617 7.97 2.42 22.50
CA GLY A 617 7.43 1.17 21.95
C GLY A 617 6.52 0.47 22.97
N GLY A 618 6.93 0.40 24.23
CA GLY A 618 6.09 -0.11 25.33
C GLY A 618 4.82 0.72 25.53
N ILE A 619 4.88 2.05 25.41
CA ILE A 619 3.71 2.93 25.46
C ILE A 619 2.78 2.63 24.27
N ALA A 620 3.32 2.48 23.06
CA ALA A 620 2.52 2.14 21.87
C ALA A 620 1.78 0.81 22.06
N LEU A 621 2.44 -0.23 22.60
CA LEU A 621 1.82 -1.51 22.93
C LEU A 621 0.75 -1.38 24.02
N ALA A 622 0.96 -0.55 25.04
CA ALA A 622 -0.05 -0.29 26.07
C ALA A 622 -1.28 0.43 25.49
N VAL A 623 -1.08 1.42 24.62
CA VAL A 623 -2.17 2.11 23.89
C VAL A 623 -2.94 1.10 23.03
N LEU A 624 -2.25 0.21 22.33
CA LEU A 624 -2.87 -0.83 21.51
C LEU A 624 -3.72 -1.79 22.37
N ALA A 625 -3.21 -2.19 23.55
CA ALA A 625 -3.96 -3.04 24.50
C ALA A 625 -5.22 -2.35 25.03
N VAL A 626 -5.16 -1.04 25.35
CA VAL A 626 -6.33 -0.24 25.76
C VAL A 626 -7.33 -0.09 24.61
N TRP A 627 -6.85 0.20 23.41
CA TRP A 627 -7.71 0.28 22.23
C TRP A 627 -8.53 -1.01 22.01
N HIS A 628 -7.88 -2.18 22.14
CA HIS A 628 -8.54 -3.48 21.98
C HIS A 628 -9.36 -3.92 23.22
N ALA A 629 -9.43 -3.11 24.28
CA ALA A 629 -10.30 -3.41 25.40
C ALA A 629 -11.81 -3.30 25.08
N GLY A 630 -12.19 -2.51 24.06
CA GLY A 630 -13.54 -2.48 23.48
C GLY A 630 -13.76 -3.68 22.56
N GLU A 631 -14.78 -4.49 22.84
CA GLU A 631 -15.12 -5.67 22.02
C GLU A 631 -16.05 -5.27 20.87
N VAL A 632 -15.85 -5.90 19.71
CA VAL A 632 -16.82 -5.90 18.61
C VAL A 632 -17.81 -7.03 18.87
N GLU A 633 -19.10 -6.74 18.94
CA GLU A 633 -20.13 -7.75 19.15
C GLU A 633 -20.58 -8.34 17.81
N VAL A 634 -20.74 -9.67 17.78
CA VAL A 634 -21.42 -10.37 16.72
C VAL A 634 -22.90 -10.47 17.12
N VAL A 635 -23.72 -9.63 16.49
CA VAL A 635 -25.15 -9.55 16.81
C VAL A 635 -25.91 -10.81 16.33
N ARG A 636 -25.58 -11.28 15.12
CA ARG A 636 -26.15 -12.49 14.52
C ARG A 636 -25.07 -13.25 13.77
N SER A 637 -25.06 -14.57 13.82
CA SER A 637 -24.12 -15.41 13.07
C SER A 637 -24.82 -16.65 12.52
N ALA A 638 -24.61 -16.92 11.21
CA ALA A 638 -24.96 -18.20 10.62
C ALA A 638 -23.88 -19.28 10.86
N GLY A 639 -22.73 -18.91 11.42
CA GLY A 639 -21.66 -19.81 11.86
C GLY A 639 -20.86 -20.48 10.74
N ARG A 640 -20.91 -19.96 9.51
CA ARG A 640 -20.31 -20.57 8.32
C ARG A 640 -18.97 -20.00 7.91
N ALA A 641 -18.61 -18.79 8.34
CA ALA A 641 -17.43 -18.09 7.84
C ALA A 641 -16.31 -17.92 8.86
N VAL A 642 -15.11 -17.67 8.33
CA VAL A 642 -13.95 -17.26 9.09
C VAL A 642 -14.11 -15.80 9.50
N ALA A 643 -13.97 -15.49 10.78
CA ALA A 643 -14.11 -14.14 11.31
C ALA A 643 -13.07 -13.16 10.74
N ASN A 644 -13.43 -11.88 10.61
CA ASN A 644 -12.57 -10.82 10.06
C ASN A 644 -11.19 -10.75 10.77
N GLY A 645 -11.15 -10.90 12.11
CA GLY A 645 -9.90 -10.88 12.86
C GLY A 645 -8.94 -12.02 12.52
N VAL A 646 -9.46 -13.20 12.15
CA VAL A 646 -8.63 -14.32 11.69
C VAL A 646 -8.08 -14.04 10.29
N TRP A 647 -8.89 -13.48 9.39
CA TRP A 647 -8.43 -13.01 8.07
C TRP A 647 -7.33 -11.94 8.20
N GLY A 648 -7.53 -10.96 9.09
CA GLY A 648 -6.51 -9.95 9.36
C GLY A 648 -5.18 -10.55 9.82
N MET A 649 -5.23 -11.54 10.73
CA MET A 649 -4.03 -12.23 11.22
C MET A 649 -3.37 -13.10 10.15
N LEU A 650 -4.15 -13.76 9.27
CA LEU A 650 -3.60 -14.52 8.13
C LEU A 650 -2.79 -13.62 7.20
N LEU A 651 -3.35 -12.44 6.87
CA LEU A 651 -2.67 -11.48 6.00
C LEU A 651 -1.46 -10.84 6.68
N PHE A 652 -1.54 -10.55 7.98
CA PHE A 652 -0.40 -10.11 8.77
C PHE A 652 0.71 -11.16 8.77
N ALA A 653 0.39 -12.43 9.05
CA ALA A 653 1.36 -13.53 9.00
C ALA A 653 1.95 -13.72 7.58
N ALA A 654 1.18 -13.48 6.51
CA ALA A 654 1.70 -13.49 5.14
C ALA A 654 2.71 -12.36 4.89
N THR A 655 2.46 -11.15 5.42
CA THR A 655 3.40 -10.02 5.37
C THR A 655 4.70 -10.37 6.10
N GLU A 656 4.59 -10.93 7.32
CA GLU A 656 5.74 -11.34 8.12
C GLU A 656 6.50 -12.52 7.49
N ALA A 657 5.80 -13.42 6.80
CA ALA A 657 6.44 -14.48 6.00
C ALA A 657 7.28 -13.89 4.85
N GLY A 658 6.79 -12.80 4.23
CA GLY A 658 7.57 -12.03 3.26
C GLY A 658 8.82 -11.40 3.88
N LEU A 659 8.72 -10.85 5.10
CA LEU A 659 9.85 -10.29 5.84
C LEU A 659 10.92 -11.36 6.15
N PHE A 660 10.53 -12.50 6.74
CA PHE A 660 11.45 -13.61 7.00
C PHE A 660 12.00 -14.22 5.72
N GLY A 661 11.17 -14.36 4.67
CA GLY A 661 11.62 -14.83 3.36
C GLY A 661 12.71 -13.94 2.79
N THR A 662 12.57 -12.63 2.97
CA THR A 662 13.59 -11.65 2.53
C THR A 662 14.87 -11.73 3.37
N LEU A 663 14.77 -11.84 4.69
CA LEU A 663 15.94 -12.03 5.57
C LEU A 663 16.67 -13.33 5.29
N LEU A 664 15.94 -14.44 5.11
CA LEU A 664 16.52 -15.72 4.71
C LEU A 664 17.15 -15.66 3.32
N GLY A 665 16.49 -14.99 2.38
CA GLY A 665 17.04 -14.74 1.04
C GLY A 665 18.34 -13.93 1.11
N SER A 666 18.39 -12.90 1.95
CA SER A 666 19.62 -12.12 2.20
C SER A 666 20.72 -12.96 2.82
N TYR A 667 20.38 -13.85 3.79
CA TYR A 667 21.32 -14.79 4.40
C TYR A 667 21.95 -15.71 3.35
N PHE A 668 21.15 -16.36 2.52
CA PHE A 668 21.65 -17.25 1.49
C PHE A 668 22.37 -16.52 0.37
N TYR A 669 21.94 -15.29 0.04
CA TYR A 669 22.62 -14.45 -0.95
C TYR A 669 24.06 -14.15 -0.51
N LEU A 670 24.26 -13.66 0.71
CA LEU A 670 25.60 -13.40 1.27
C LEU A 670 26.42 -14.68 1.39
N ARG A 671 25.80 -15.77 1.83
CA ARG A 671 26.48 -17.07 1.94
C ARG A 671 27.00 -17.57 0.61
N PHE A 672 26.18 -17.59 -0.45
CA PHE A 672 26.59 -18.07 -1.77
C PHE A 672 27.51 -17.11 -2.51
N SER A 673 27.56 -15.85 -2.11
CA SER A 673 28.54 -14.87 -2.60
C SER A 673 29.90 -14.98 -1.90
N SER A 674 29.99 -15.69 -0.77
CA SER A 674 31.21 -15.84 0.04
C SER A 674 31.93 -17.15 -0.27
N ALA A 675 33.26 -17.09 -0.33
CA ALA A 675 34.11 -18.28 -0.58
C ALA A 675 34.08 -19.28 0.59
N GLN A 676 33.89 -18.80 1.81
CA GLN A 676 33.81 -19.59 3.05
C GLN A 676 32.78 -19.00 3.97
N TRP A 677 31.92 -19.86 4.56
CA TRP A 677 30.84 -19.49 5.46
C TRP A 677 30.70 -20.46 6.64
N PRO A 678 30.89 -20.08 7.90
CA PRO A 678 31.38 -18.74 8.35
C PRO A 678 32.74 -18.36 7.80
N PRO A 679 33.12 -17.06 7.81
CA PRO A 679 34.45 -16.63 7.37
C PRO A 679 35.55 -17.14 8.31
N PRO A 680 36.83 -17.15 7.85
CA PRO A 680 37.95 -17.63 8.66
C PRO A 680 38.06 -16.93 10.02
N GLY A 681 38.24 -17.70 11.09
CA GLY A 681 38.34 -17.20 12.46
C GLY A 681 37.04 -17.23 13.25
N ILE A 682 35.91 -17.52 12.63
CA ILE A 682 34.62 -17.69 13.31
C ILE A 682 34.27 -19.19 13.33
N GLU A 683 34.20 -19.78 14.53
CA GLU A 683 33.67 -21.14 14.69
C GLU A 683 32.15 -21.17 14.51
N ALA A 684 31.65 -22.14 13.77
CA ALA A 684 30.21 -22.33 13.59
C ALA A 684 29.50 -22.54 14.95
N PRO A 685 28.40 -21.86 15.22
CA PRO A 685 27.67 -22.03 16.48
C PRO A 685 27.23 -23.47 16.72
N SER A 686 27.11 -23.87 18.00
CA SER A 686 26.63 -25.19 18.37
C SER A 686 25.19 -25.41 17.89
N VAL A 687 24.93 -26.56 17.28
CA VAL A 687 23.63 -26.85 16.61
C VAL A 687 22.66 -27.62 17.54
N ALA A 688 23.18 -28.46 18.43
CA ALA A 688 22.38 -29.44 19.18
C ALA A 688 21.38 -28.78 20.13
N LEU A 689 21.81 -27.77 20.87
CA LEU A 689 20.93 -27.08 21.83
C LEU A 689 19.88 -26.18 21.14
N PRO A 690 20.21 -25.34 20.13
CA PRO A 690 19.20 -24.63 19.35
C PRO A 690 18.15 -25.52 18.70
N LEU A 691 18.54 -26.70 18.19
CA LEU A 691 17.59 -27.69 17.65
C LEU A 691 16.66 -28.25 18.73
N ALA A 692 17.17 -28.61 19.89
CA ALA A 692 16.37 -29.13 20.99
C ALA A 692 15.38 -28.09 21.52
N LEU A 693 15.84 -26.82 21.66
CA LEU A 693 15.00 -25.70 22.07
C LEU A 693 13.91 -25.43 21.02
N THR A 694 14.27 -25.41 19.72
CA THR A 694 13.30 -25.21 18.64
C THR A 694 12.26 -26.33 18.59
N ALA A 695 12.65 -27.57 18.81
CA ALA A 695 11.70 -28.70 18.93
C ALA A 695 10.72 -28.48 20.09
N ALA A 696 11.19 -28.03 21.25
CA ALA A 696 10.33 -27.70 22.39
C ALA A 696 9.38 -26.55 22.06
N LEU A 697 9.87 -25.49 21.38
CA LEU A 697 9.04 -24.36 20.94
C LEU A 697 7.93 -24.83 19.98
N VAL A 698 8.26 -25.61 18.96
CA VAL A 698 7.31 -26.14 17.96
C VAL A 698 6.24 -27.00 18.63
N LEU A 699 6.59 -27.80 19.63
CA LEU A 699 5.64 -28.60 20.39
C LEU A 699 4.59 -27.74 21.13
N THR A 700 4.86 -26.45 21.41
CA THR A 700 3.86 -25.54 22.01
C THR A 700 2.67 -25.26 21.09
N THR A 701 2.78 -25.54 19.81
CA THR A 701 1.64 -25.50 18.87
C THR A 701 0.48 -26.37 19.37
N VAL A 702 0.77 -27.52 19.97
CA VAL A 702 -0.25 -28.48 20.43
C VAL A 702 -1.13 -27.86 21.53
N PRO A 703 -0.60 -27.39 22.68
CA PRO A 703 -1.43 -26.79 23.73
C PRO A 703 -2.16 -25.54 23.23
N VAL A 704 -1.55 -24.71 22.36
CA VAL A 704 -2.20 -23.52 21.81
C VAL A 704 -3.43 -23.87 20.97
N VAL A 705 -3.32 -24.85 20.07
CA VAL A 705 -4.44 -25.35 19.24
C VAL A 705 -5.51 -26.02 20.12
N LEU A 706 -5.11 -26.82 21.10
CA LEU A 706 -6.05 -27.44 22.05
C LEU A 706 -6.79 -26.40 22.90
N ALA A 707 -6.15 -25.26 23.22
CA ALA A 707 -6.79 -24.14 23.93
C ALA A 707 -7.93 -23.54 23.11
N VAL A 708 -7.75 -23.35 21.79
CA VAL A 708 -8.82 -22.90 20.89
C VAL A 708 -10.00 -23.87 20.90
N LEU A 709 -9.73 -25.18 20.82
CA LEU A 709 -10.78 -26.21 20.85
C LEU A 709 -11.51 -26.25 22.19
N ALA A 710 -10.79 -26.07 23.30
CA ALA A 710 -11.38 -25.99 24.65
C ALA A 710 -12.25 -24.73 24.80
N ALA A 711 -11.79 -23.57 24.33
CA ALA A 711 -12.54 -22.33 24.37
C ALA A 711 -13.85 -22.43 23.56
N ARG A 712 -13.80 -22.98 22.35
CA ARG A 712 -14.99 -23.23 21.50
C ARG A 712 -16.04 -24.13 22.18
N ARG A 713 -15.62 -25.02 23.08
CA ARG A 713 -16.49 -25.89 23.89
C ARG A 713 -16.89 -25.26 25.23
N GLY A 714 -16.60 -23.98 25.46
CA GLY A 714 -16.90 -23.31 26.73
C GLY A 714 -16.04 -23.74 27.91
N ARG A 715 -14.97 -24.54 27.72
CA ARG A 715 -14.06 -25.04 28.76
C ARG A 715 -12.97 -24.00 29.08
N ILE A 716 -13.37 -22.90 29.71
CA ILE A 716 -12.49 -21.71 29.93
C ILE A 716 -11.23 -22.08 30.75
N GLY A 717 -11.40 -22.82 31.86
CA GLY A 717 -10.26 -23.19 32.73
C GLY A 717 -9.23 -24.05 31.98
N ALA A 718 -9.70 -24.98 31.12
CA ALA A 718 -8.82 -25.78 30.30
C ALA A 718 -8.08 -24.94 29.24
N ALA A 719 -8.80 -24.04 28.56
CA ALA A 719 -8.20 -23.12 27.61
C ALA A 719 -7.13 -22.23 28.27
N TRP A 720 -7.42 -21.65 29.41
CA TRP A 720 -6.50 -20.81 30.18
C TRP A 720 -5.24 -21.59 30.58
N LEU A 721 -5.38 -22.79 31.15
CA LEU A 721 -4.25 -23.65 31.57
C LEU A 721 -3.36 -24.05 30.37
N LEU A 722 -3.95 -24.36 29.20
CA LEU A 722 -3.21 -24.75 28.02
C LEU A 722 -2.40 -23.56 27.44
N VAL A 723 -2.98 -22.36 27.41
CA VAL A 723 -2.23 -21.16 27.00
C VAL A 723 -1.12 -20.84 28.02
N ALA A 724 -1.42 -20.92 29.34
CA ALA A 724 -0.41 -20.67 30.36
C ALA A 724 0.77 -21.65 30.28
N LEU A 725 0.51 -22.93 29.96
CA LEU A 725 1.56 -23.93 29.74
C LEU A 725 2.42 -23.55 28.51
N ALA A 726 1.79 -23.10 27.40
CA ALA A 726 2.51 -22.67 26.22
C ALA A 726 3.41 -21.46 26.54
N VAL A 727 2.86 -20.43 27.21
CA VAL A 727 3.61 -19.23 27.63
C VAL A 727 4.84 -19.61 28.48
N LEU A 728 4.71 -20.56 29.40
CA LEU A 728 5.85 -20.97 30.23
C LEU A 728 6.99 -21.57 29.41
N VAL A 729 6.67 -22.45 28.46
CA VAL A 729 7.69 -23.09 27.59
C VAL A 729 8.30 -22.07 26.63
N GLN A 730 7.49 -21.21 26.02
CA GLN A 730 7.92 -20.18 25.07
C GLN A 730 8.78 -19.10 25.76
N ALA A 731 8.42 -18.69 26.98
CA ALA A 731 9.23 -17.76 27.78
C ALA A 731 10.56 -18.40 28.19
N GLY A 732 10.56 -19.68 28.56
CA GLY A 732 11.77 -20.46 28.83
C GLY A 732 12.68 -20.56 27.59
N TYR A 733 12.08 -20.80 26.42
CA TYR A 733 12.78 -20.77 25.14
C TYR A 733 13.46 -19.40 24.91
N LEU A 734 12.69 -18.31 24.99
CA LEU A 734 13.21 -16.96 24.75
C LEU A 734 14.34 -16.61 25.75
N ALA A 735 14.16 -16.92 27.01
CA ALA A 735 15.18 -16.68 28.02
C ALA A 735 16.48 -17.40 27.71
N TRP A 736 16.41 -18.68 27.31
CA TRP A 736 17.60 -19.45 26.94
C TRP A 736 18.24 -18.96 25.63
N GLN A 737 17.43 -18.60 24.65
CA GLN A 737 17.93 -18.01 23.40
C GLN A 737 18.62 -16.67 23.60
N ILE A 738 18.19 -15.85 24.55
CA ILE A 738 18.90 -14.61 24.93
C ILE A 738 20.28 -14.95 25.52
N VAL A 739 20.41 -16.01 26.33
CA VAL A 739 21.70 -16.45 26.87
C VAL A 739 22.63 -16.92 25.74
N LEU A 740 22.14 -17.72 24.78
CA LEU A 740 22.92 -18.17 23.63
C LEU A 740 23.32 -17.00 22.73
N PHE A 741 22.42 -16.06 22.49
CA PHE A 741 22.69 -14.85 21.72
C PHE A 741 23.80 -14.00 22.37
N ALA A 742 23.78 -13.87 23.69
CA ALA A 742 24.82 -13.15 24.45
C ALA A 742 26.16 -13.90 24.43
N ASP A 743 26.17 -15.24 24.48
CA ASP A 743 27.38 -16.05 24.35
C ASP A 743 28.00 -15.93 22.95
N ASP A 744 27.17 -15.95 21.87
CA ASP A 744 27.63 -15.76 20.51
C ASP A 744 28.18 -14.33 20.28
N LEU A 745 27.57 -13.30 20.89
CA LEU A 745 28.10 -11.93 20.88
C LEU A 745 29.48 -11.81 21.54
N GLY A 746 29.79 -12.69 22.49
CA GLY A 746 31.11 -12.80 23.13
C GLY A 746 32.16 -13.47 22.24
N ARG A 747 31.77 -14.18 21.18
CA ARG A 747 32.66 -14.90 20.27
C ARG A 747 32.92 -14.14 18.96
N PHE A 748 31.93 -13.46 18.41
CA PHE A 748 32.04 -12.64 17.19
C PHE A 748 31.03 -11.49 17.21
N SER A 749 31.37 -10.42 16.51
CA SER A 749 30.57 -9.21 16.50
C SER A 749 29.68 -9.10 15.25
N PRO A 750 28.47 -8.48 15.35
CA PRO A 750 27.68 -8.14 14.18
C PRO A 750 28.30 -7.03 13.30
N SER A 751 29.32 -6.30 13.80
CA SER A 751 30.00 -5.20 13.10
C SER A 751 31.41 -5.55 12.63
N GLU A 752 31.74 -6.83 12.47
CA GLU A 752 33.06 -7.28 11.99
C GLU A 752 32.96 -7.97 10.63
N THR A 753 31.84 -8.60 10.33
CA THR A 753 31.65 -9.35 9.08
C THR A 753 30.17 -9.37 8.67
N ALA A 754 29.90 -9.51 7.37
CA ALA A 754 28.56 -9.70 6.86
C ALA A 754 27.88 -10.96 7.43
N TYR A 755 28.64 -12.01 7.77
CA TYR A 755 28.14 -13.19 8.48
C TYR A 755 27.56 -12.80 9.83
N GLY A 756 28.33 -12.12 10.67
CA GLY A 756 27.86 -11.66 11.99
C GLY A 756 26.64 -10.76 11.85
N SER A 757 26.67 -9.80 10.93
CA SER A 757 25.57 -8.90 10.67
C SER A 757 24.26 -9.62 10.37
N ILE A 758 24.22 -10.53 9.41
CA ILE A 758 22.99 -11.23 9.02
C ILE A 758 22.58 -12.30 10.04
N TYR A 759 23.54 -12.97 10.69
CA TYR A 759 23.29 -13.96 11.74
C TYR A 759 22.51 -13.34 12.90
N PHE A 760 23.02 -12.25 13.49
CA PHE A 760 22.39 -11.59 14.62
C PHE A 760 21.07 -10.88 14.23
N THR A 761 20.96 -10.37 13.01
CA THR A 761 19.73 -9.76 12.52
C THR A 761 18.61 -10.77 12.36
N LEU A 762 18.89 -11.94 11.77
CA LEU A 762 17.91 -13.01 11.59
C LEU A 762 17.42 -13.56 12.93
N LEU A 763 18.35 -13.84 13.86
CA LEU A 763 18.00 -14.28 15.22
C LEU A 763 17.22 -13.21 15.99
N GLY A 764 17.69 -11.96 15.96
CA GLY A 764 17.04 -10.84 16.64
C GLY A 764 15.62 -10.61 16.14
N ALA A 765 15.37 -10.70 14.84
CA ALA A 765 14.03 -10.63 14.26
C ALA A 765 13.14 -11.76 14.79
N HIS A 766 13.61 -13.00 14.83
CA HIS A 766 12.85 -14.12 15.36
C HIS A 766 12.55 -13.96 16.86
N HIS A 767 13.53 -13.54 17.67
CA HIS A 767 13.35 -13.29 19.10
C HIS A 767 12.31 -12.17 19.37
N ALA A 768 12.33 -11.11 18.55
CA ALA A 768 11.33 -10.04 18.63
C ALA A 768 9.90 -10.56 18.38
N HIS A 769 9.72 -11.47 17.41
CA HIS A 769 8.43 -12.11 17.13
C HIS A 769 7.96 -13.02 18.26
N ILE A 770 8.87 -13.77 18.90
CA ILE A 770 8.52 -14.56 20.10
C ILE A 770 8.09 -13.64 21.24
N ALA A 771 8.83 -12.56 21.48
CA ALA A 771 8.47 -11.59 22.51
C ALA A 771 7.09 -10.97 22.25
N LEU A 772 6.78 -10.60 21.01
CA LEU A 772 5.45 -10.12 20.60
C LEU A 772 4.39 -11.20 20.82
N GLY A 773 4.66 -12.46 20.44
CA GLY A 773 3.74 -13.59 20.67
C GLY A 773 3.42 -13.81 22.15
N LEU A 774 4.42 -13.73 23.02
CA LEU A 774 4.24 -13.82 24.47
C LEU A 774 3.35 -12.68 25.00
N LEU A 775 3.54 -11.45 24.53
CA LEU A 775 2.68 -10.32 24.92
C LEU A 775 1.23 -10.53 24.46
N LEU A 776 1.02 -11.05 23.25
CA LEU A 776 -0.31 -11.38 22.74
C LEU A 776 -0.98 -12.51 23.54
N GLU A 777 -0.25 -13.56 23.95
CA GLU A 777 -0.79 -14.63 24.79
C GLU A 777 -1.09 -14.15 26.21
N LEU A 778 -0.25 -13.32 26.81
CA LEU A 778 -0.52 -12.72 28.13
C LEU A 778 -1.78 -11.84 28.07
N TRP A 779 -1.97 -11.08 27.01
CA TRP A 779 -3.20 -10.32 26.77
C TRP A 779 -4.42 -11.24 26.64
N VAL A 780 -4.32 -12.34 25.87
CA VAL A 780 -5.40 -13.34 25.76
C VAL A 780 -5.71 -13.99 27.10
N LEU A 781 -4.70 -14.37 27.91
CA LEU A 781 -4.90 -14.93 29.26
C LEU A 781 -5.67 -13.98 30.16
N ALA A 782 -5.32 -12.68 30.14
CA ALA A 782 -6.04 -11.65 30.89
C ALA A 782 -7.50 -11.49 30.43
N ARG A 783 -7.76 -11.69 29.13
CA ARG A 783 -9.12 -11.62 28.55
C ARG A 783 -9.93 -12.88 28.90
N LEU A 784 -9.36 -14.06 28.77
CA LEU A 784 -10.01 -15.32 29.11
C LEU A 784 -10.39 -15.41 30.62
N ALA A 785 -9.60 -14.80 31.50
CA ALA A 785 -9.91 -14.72 32.93
C ALA A 785 -11.24 -13.97 33.22
N ARG A 786 -11.72 -13.14 32.27
CA ARG A 786 -13.01 -12.43 32.36
C ARG A 786 -14.18 -13.19 31.73
N GLY A 787 -13.98 -14.43 31.31
CA GLY A 787 -14.99 -15.27 30.65
C GLY A 787 -14.78 -15.38 29.13
N VAL A 788 -15.61 -16.16 28.44
CA VAL A 788 -15.55 -16.37 26.98
C VAL A 788 -16.69 -15.63 26.30
N THR A 789 -16.33 -14.82 25.28
CA THR A 789 -17.22 -14.25 24.28
C THR A 789 -16.79 -14.73 22.91
N THR A 790 -17.64 -14.57 21.89
CA THR A 790 -17.27 -14.88 20.50
C THR A 790 -16.01 -14.14 20.08
N TYR A 791 -15.91 -12.85 20.42
CA TYR A 791 -14.73 -12.02 20.15
C TYR A 791 -13.46 -12.58 20.80
N ARG A 792 -13.51 -13.07 22.05
CA ARG A 792 -12.34 -13.62 22.75
C ARG A 792 -11.88 -14.95 22.18
N VAL A 793 -12.82 -15.76 21.68
CA VAL A 793 -12.48 -16.98 20.92
C VAL A 793 -11.78 -16.64 19.63
N VAL A 794 -12.25 -15.63 18.89
CA VAL A 794 -11.60 -15.12 17.65
C VAL A 794 -10.20 -14.58 17.96
N ALA A 795 -10.03 -13.83 19.05
CA ALA A 795 -8.72 -13.33 19.48
C ALA A 795 -7.73 -14.46 19.79
N LEU A 796 -8.19 -15.50 20.50
CA LEU A 796 -7.38 -16.69 20.78
C LEU A 796 -7.02 -17.45 19.47
N GLN A 797 -7.94 -17.54 18.50
CA GLN A 797 -7.66 -18.14 17.20
C GLN A 797 -6.61 -17.37 16.42
N ALA A 798 -6.70 -16.03 16.41
CA ALA A 798 -5.73 -15.17 15.76
C ALA A 798 -4.33 -15.33 16.40
N VAL A 799 -4.23 -15.36 17.73
CA VAL A 799 -2.96 -15.58 18.43
C VAL A 799 -2.41 -16.99 18.20
N ALA A 800 -3.28 -18.00 18.15
CA ALA A 800 -2.86 -19.37 17.82
C ALA A 800 -2.28 -19.45 16.41
N LEU A 801 -2.88 -18.77 15.42
CA LEU A 801 -2.36 -18.69 14.07
C LEU A 801 -1.00 -17.99 14.01
N TYR A 802 -0.84 -16.89 14.75
CA TYR A 802 0.44 -16.20 14.88
C TYR A 802 1.54 -17.13 15.41
N TRP A 803 1.25 -17.95 16.45
CA TRP A 803 2.22 -18.92 16.99
C TRP A 803 2.55 -20.05 16.03
N VAL A 804 1.58 -20.53 15.24
CA VAL A 804 1.87 -21.51 14.17
C VAL A 804 2.88 -20.91 13.18
N PHE A 805 2.69 -19.63 12.82
CA PHE A 805 3.62 -18.91 11.95
C PHE A 805 5.02 -18.77 12.60
N VAL A 806 5.11 -18.24 13.83
CA VAL A 806 6.40 -18.04 14.53
C VAL A 806 7.16 -19.36 14.70
N ASN A 807 6.45 -20.45 15.05
CA ASN A 807 7.05 -21.77 15.17
C ASN A 807 7.57 -22.31 13.82
N ALA A 808 6.86 -22.06 12.72
CA ALA A 808 7.36 -22.39 11.39
C ALA A 808 8.61 -21.60 11.04
N MET A 809 8.66 -20.30 11.35
CA MET A 809 9.85 -19.48 11.15
C MET A 809 11.03 -19.93 12.01
N ALA A 810 10.80 -20.37 13.26
CA ALA A 810 11.85 -20.97 14.09
C ALA A 810 12.57 -22.13 13.41
N VAL A 811 11.81 -23.01 12.76
CA VAL A 811 12.39 -24.15 12.01
C VAL A 811 13.25 -23.65 10.85
N LEU A 812 12.76 -22.66 10.08
CA LEU A 812 13.49 -22.14 8.93
C LEU A 812 14.78 -21.38 9.34
N VAL A 813 14.70 -20.59 10.42
CA VAL A 813 15.85 -19.84 10.95
C VAL A 813 16.94 -20.81 11.43
N VAL A 814 16.58 -21.81 12.21
CA VAL A 814 17.54 -22.82 12.68
C VAL A 814 18.08 -23.65 11.52
N ALA A 815 17.25 -24.04 10.55
CA ALA A 815 17.70 -24.74 9.34
C ALA A 815 18.72 -23.93 8.54
N ALA A 816 18.54 -22.62 8.42
CA ALA A 816 19.52 -21.74 7.77
C ALA A 816 20.86 -21.72 8.53
N GLN A 817 20.83 -21.65 9.86
CA GLN A 817 22.04 -21.60 10.70
C GLN A 817 22.82 -22.90 10.69
N VAL A 818 22.14 -24.05 10.62
CA VAL A 818 22.77 -25.37 10.65
C VAL A 818 23.04 -25.95 9.26
N SER A 819 22.65 -25.26 8.21
CA SER A 819 22.85 -25.77 6.85
C SER A 819 24.37 -25.89 6.59
N PRO A 820 24.89 -26.99 6.04
CA PRO A 820 26.31 -27.18 5.82
C PRO A 820 26.90 -26.10 4.92
N SER A 821 28.15 -25.73 5.19
CA SER A 821 28.95 -24.75 4.42
C SER A 821 29.16 -25.18 2.97
#